data_33255624e878586252fa80948a7936ca
#
_entry.id   33255624e878586252fa80948a7936ca
#
_cell.length_a   1.000
_cell.length_b   1.000
_cell.length_c   1.000
_cell.angle_alpha   90.00
_cell.angle_beta   90.00
_cell.angle_gamma   90.00
#
_symmetry.space_group_name_H-M   'P 1'
#
loop_
_entity.id
_entity.type
_entity.pdbx_description
1 polymer ?
#
loop_
_entity_poly.entity_id
_entity_poly.type
_entity_poly.pdbx_seq_one_letter_code
_entity_poly.pdbx_strand_id
1 'polypeptide(L)'
;MYANGKGLKYLHGVEVYLTAALEPKQRDNYHTILIAKNFEGVKEINTLVDLSTQSDHMYYKPRITFDEFFNISDNVIKISACLASPLSKYPKFIGKLVNEKIAELEKNKETEANRLYTELNSEAARDQWIEDSTIIHNTSYEIYVEQCIEKSNNAFDLQIEEAKSELENAKIVYDKLMKTYDYYEIQPHVKSMDQIRYNKMLYEASKKYNKPLIAGTDTHSIDSYKAECRSILQKAKHIEFSNEDEFDLTYKSYDELVDMFKQQGSLPMNVVLEAIENTNRMADSVTDYELDTAFKYPILYDNEEEVFVERIYRMYHEKLDKGIIQPDPRYEENIKEELRVFKKIGMVGFMLFMSELVCWCWDNGIPIGFCRGSVGGSTIAYLTDIIDVNPVVWNTVFSRFANEDRKEIGDIDLDIAPSQRHLVYEHIIEKFGADKTAYVLAIGTISDKGTIDEIGRALNMPLGDVKQVKAQYSLFTDGITDCNDKIKKIESIDGYENNEKCLKDLEELRSKLEYNEKSLKDLKEKQYPKLFYYFDGLVGTAISQSMHPAGIIVSPVTLPDNYGTFWSKDGKRILSINMEEIHEVSLVKYDLLGLKNIEIIKDTCELAHIPYPKSHTVNWNDEKVWAHIADSPVGIFQFESKFAYDSMKKFECHCVNDLSLVNASIRPSGESYRDRLLAHEPNKNPSELIDKLLEDNHGFLIFQEDTIKFLTNICGLSGSDADNIRRAIGRKQKDRLEAALPSILEGYCNMSSQPREIAEKEAQAFLKIIEDSSNYQFGFNHSTGYSMIGYMCAYLRYYYPKEFITAYLNNANNEDDIMLGTELAKQLGITIHSIKFRHSTAKYSCDKDGIYKGIASVKFLNEDAANDLYSIKDEKFNTFIDLLVRISDLKVDSRKLEILIKLDFFEEFGGIRY
;
A
#
# COMPACT_ATOMS: atom_id res chain seq x y z
N MET A 1 6.44 -22.02 -4.48
CA MET A 1 6.63 -22.71 -3.17
C MET A 1 5.42 -23.55 -2.77
N TYR A 2 4.19 -23.00 -2.73
CA TYR A 2 2.98 -23.74 -2.33
C TYR A 2 2.71 -24.97 -3.22
N ALA A 3 2.71 -24.81 -4.53
CA ALA A 3 2.44 -25.92 -5.48
C ALA A 3 3.47 -27.05 -5.34
N ASN A 4 4.75 -26.72 -5.25
CA ASN A 4 5.82 -27.72 -5.04
C ASN A 4 5.66 -28.43 -3.70
N GLY A 5 5.25 -27.73 -2.63
CA GLY A 5 4.93 -28.34 -1.33
C GLY A 5 3.72 -29.30 -1.37
N LYS A 6 2.88 -29.20 -2.42
CA LYS A 6 1.76 -30.13 -2.69
C LYS A 6 2.08 -31.19 -3.74
N GLY A 7 3.30 -31.23 -4.24
CA GLY A 7 3.69 -32.14 -5.32
C GLY A 7 3.08 -31.81 -6.68
N LEU A 8 2.68 -30.55 -6.87
CA LEU A 8 2.13 -30.06 -8.14
C LEU A 8 3.20 -29.30 -8.91
N LYS A 9 3.31 -29.56 -10.21
CA LYS A 9 4.18 -28.80 -11.10
C LYS A 9 3.55 -27.42 -11.35
N TYR A 10 4.31 -26.35 -11.13
CA TYR A 10 3.92 -24.98 -11.41
C TYR A 10 4.55 -24.48 -12.70
N LEU A 11 3.76 -23.86 -13.56
CA LEU A 11 4.23 -23.22 -14.80
C LEU A 11 4.03 -21.71 -14.64
N HIS A 12 5.12 -20.96 -14.71
CA HIS A 12 5.06 -19.49 -14.69
C HIS A 12 4.68 -18.97 -16.07
N GLY A 13 3.58 -18.25 -16.18
CA GLY A 13 3.10 -17.71 -17.45
C GLY A 13 2.24 -16.46 -17.28
N VAL A 14 2.05 -15.75 -18.37
CA VAL A 14 1.26 -14.52 -18.45
C VAL A 14 0.56 -14.41 -19.80
N GLU A 15 -0.65 -13.86 -19.80
CA GLU A 15 -1.26 -13.34 -21.02
C GLU A 15 -0.84 -11.87 -21.17
N VAL A 16 -0.09 -11.56 -22.23
CA VAL A 16 0.32 -10.21 -22.60
C VAL A 16 -0.52 -9.68 -23.75
N TYR A 17 -0.60 -8.36 -23.86
CA TYR A 17 -1.27 -7.70 -24.99
C TYR A 17 -0.23 -7.15 -25.97
N LEU A 18 -0.32 -7.60 -27.22
CA LEU A 18 0.53 -7.13 -28.29
C LEU A 18 -0.09 -5.95 -29.02
N THR A 19 0.74 -5.02 -29.48
CA THR A 19 0.35 -3.93 -30.35
C THR A 19 1.28 -3.82 -31.55
N ALA A 20 0.78 -3.32 -32.68
CA ALA A 20 1.62 -3.10 -33.85
C ALA A 20 2.56 -1.90 -33.68
N ALA A 21 2.15 -0.88 -32.90
CA ALA A 21 2.95 0.30 -32.61
C ALA A 21 2.46 0.98 -31.32
N LEU A 22 3.27 1.85 -30.72
CA LEU A 22 2.95 2.63 -29.51
C LEU A 22 2.50 4.07 -29.83
N GLU A 23 1.81 4.24 -30.96
CA GLU A 23 1.33 5.56 -31.36
C GLU A 23 0.18 6.08 -30.48
N PRO A 24 0.05 7.43 -30.32
CA PRO A 24 -1.05 8.02 -29.58
C PRO A 24 -2.42 7.62 -30.14
N LYS A 25 -3.33 7.17 -29.26
CA LYS A 25 -4.70 6.73 -29.57
C LYS A 25 -4.81 5.36 -30.25
N GLN A 26 -3.73 4.66 -30.52
CA GLN A 26 -3.81 3.28 -30.99
C GLN A 26 -4.33 2.38 -29.86
N ARG A 27 -5.38 1.59 -30.15
CA ARG A 27 -6.12 0.80 -29.14
C ARG A 27 -6.03 -0.71 -29.35
N ASP A 28 -5.23 -1.16 -30.32
CA ASP A 28 -5.03 -2.59 -30.54
C ASP A 28 -4.34 -3.22 -29.32
N ASN A 29 -4.85 -4.38 -28.94
CA ASN A 29 -4.37 -5.15 -27.79
C ASN A 29 -4.64 -6.63 -28.08
N TYR A 30 -3.73 -7.28 -28.80
CA TYR A 30 -3.86 -8.67 -29.19
C TYR A 30 -3.34 -9.59 -28.11
N HIS A 31 -4.14 -10.60 -27.73
CA HIS A 31 -3.80 -11.54 -26.68
C HIS A 31 -2.73 -12.53 -27.13
N THR A 32 -1.76 -12.78 -26.28
CA THR A 32 -0.69 -13.77 -26.49
C THR A 32 -0.29 -14.35 -25.14
N ILE A 33 -0.10 -15.66 -25.06
CA ILE A 33 0.33 -16.35 -23.85
C ILE A 33 1.82 -16.62 -23.93
N LEU A 34 2.52 -16.29 -22.86
CA LEU A 34 3.93 -16.57 -22.63
C LEU A 34 4.09 -17.50 -21.43
N ILE A 35 4.87 -18.58 -21.56
CA ILE A 35 5.17 -19.51 -20.46
C ILE A 35 6.68 -19.69 -20.36
N ALA A 36 7.24 -19.52 -19.18
CA ALA A 36 8.67 -19.71 -18.93
C ALA A 36 9.06 -21.19 -18.98
N LYS A 37 10.11 -21.54 -19.70
CA LYS A 37 10.71 -22.88 -19.71
C LYS A 37 11.64 -23.13 -18.52
N ASN A 38 12.23 -22.07 -17.98
CA ASN A 38 13.22 -22.09 -16.91
C ASN A 38 13.24 -20.75 -16.19
N PHE A 39 14.10 -20.56 -15.21
CA PHE A 39 14.19 -19.33 -14.45
C PHE A 39 14.60 -18.09 -15.29
N GLU A 40 15.44 -18.26 -16.31
CA GLU A 40 15.77 -17.15 -17.22
C GLU A 40 14.54 -16.71 -18.01
N GLY A 41 13.66 -17.65 -18.41
CA GLY A 41 12.36 -17.32 -19.01
C GLY A 41 11.43 -16.57 -18.02
N VAL A 42 11.46 -16.91 -16.73
CA VAL A 42 10.73 -16.15 -15.69
C VAL A 42 11.22 -14.71 -15.64
N LYS A 43 12.53 -14.50 -15.60
CA LYS A 43 13.13 -13.14 -15.58
C LYS A 43 12.73 -12.34 -16.82
N GLU A 44 12.74 -12.98 -17.97
CA GLU A 44 12.36 -12.33 -19.23
C GLU A 44 10.88 -11.93 -19.22
N ILE A 45 9.99 -12.81 -18.82
CA ILE A 45 8.55 -12.50 -18.66
C ILE A 45 8.33 -11.36 -17.69
N ASN A 46 9.00 -11.39 -16.53
CA ASN A 46 8.91 -10.34 -15.52
C ASN A 46 9.34 -8.97 -16.08
N THR A 47 10.46 -8.95 -16.83
CA THR A 47 10.95 -7.73 -17.48
C THR A 47 9.97 -7.19 -18.52
N LEU A 48 9.33 -8.07 -19.30
CA LEU A 48 8.31 -7.68 -20.28
C LEU A 48 7.06 -7.11 -19.60
N VAL A 49 6.65 -7.66 -18.46
CA VAL A 49 5.53 -7.12 -17.67
C VAL A 49 5.87 -5.74 -17.12
N ASP A 50 7.06 -5.54 -16.57
CA ASP A 50 7.53 -4.21 -16.15
C ASP A 50 7.51 -3.20 -17.31
N LEU A 51 8.06 -3.58 -18.46
CA LEU A 51 8.08 -2.76 -19.66
C LEU A 51 6.66 -2.40 -20.11
N SER A 52 5.76 -3.37 -20.20
CA SER A 52 4.40 -3.20 -20.71
C SER A 52 3.56 -2.19 -19.92
N THR A 53 3.92 -1.94 -18.66
CA THR A 53 3.20 -1.03 -17.78
C THR A 53 3.83 0.38 -17.70
N GLN A 54 4.95 0.63 -18.39
CA GLN A 54 5.53 1.97 -18.51
C GLN A 54 4.60 2.92 -19.27
N SER A 55 4.75 4.20 -19.05
CA SER A 55 3.81 5.24 -19.53
C SER A 55 3.68 5.29 -21.06
N ASP A 56 4.71 4.94 -21.80
CA ASP A 56 4.73 4.87 -23.27
C ASP A 56 4.08 3.60 -23.83
N HIS A 57 4.09 2.52 -23.06
CA HIS A 57 3.48 1.22 -23.40
C HIS A 57 2.03 1.12 -22.93
N MET A 58 1.68 1.84 -21.87
CA MET A 58 0.37 1.78 -21.23
C MET A 58 -0.66 2.67 -21.92
N TYR A 59 -1.62 2.06 -22.63
CA TYR A 59 -2.78 2.78 -23.15
C TYR A 59 -4.06 1.96 -22.95
N TYR A 60 -4.83 2.27 -21.90
CA TYR A 60 -5.95 1.48 -21.36
C TYR A 60 -5.56 0.08 -20.88
N LYS A 61 -4.60 -0.57 -21.53
CA LYS A 61 -4.04 -1.87 -21.20
C LYS A 61 -2.51 -1.80 -21.27
N PRO A 62 -1.79 -2.60 -20.48
CA PRO A 62 -0.35 -2.77 -20.63
C PRO A 62 -0.07 -3.52 -21.94
N ARG A 63 0.87 -3.05 -22.75
CA ARG A 63 1.13 -3.63 -24.08
C ARG A 63 2.62 -3.78 -24.33
N ILE A 64 2.99 -4.74 -25.17
CA ILE A 64 4.29 -4.84 -25.80
C ILE A 64 4.12 -4.81 -27.31
N THR A 65 5.13 -4.34 -28.03
CA THR A 65 5.12 -4.27 -29.49
C THR A 65 5.36 -5.64 -30.13
N PHE A 66 5.01 -5.79 -31.42
CA PHE A 66 5.40 -6.98 -32.18
C PHE A 66 6.92 -7.17 -32.25
N ASP A 67 7.68 -6.09 -32.31
CA ASP A 67 9.15 -6.19 -32.36
C ASP A 67 9.72 -6.71 -31.06
N GLU A 68 9.22 -6.26 -29.90
CA GLU A 68 9.58 -6.82 -28.59
C GLU A 68 9.19 -8.29 -28.48
N PHE A 69 7.99 -8.65 -28.93
CA PHE A 69 7.55 -10.05 -28.98
C PHE A 69 8.47 -10.93 -29.86
N PHE A 70 8.91 -10.43 -31.02
CA PHE A 70 9.81 -11.17 -31.88
C PHE A 70 11.20 -11.39 -31.31
N ASN A 71 11.60 -10.58 -30.34
CA ASN A 71 12.90 -10.65 -29.68
C ASN A 71 12.89 -11.54 -28.43
N ILE A 72 11.72 -12.05 -28.02
CA ILE A 72 11.61 -12.98 -26.88
C ILE A 72 12.40 -14.25 -27.17
N SER A 73 13.27 -14.64 -26.23
CA SER A 73 14.17 -15.77 -26.35
C SER A 73 13.47 -17.13 -26.40
N ASP A 74 14.23 -18.17 -26.67
CA ASP A 74 13.76 -19.56 -26.63
C ASP A 74 13.54 -20.09 -25.20
N ASN A 75 13.88 -19.31 -24.16
CA ASN A 75 13.54 -19.63 -22.77
C ASN A 75 12.06 -19.43 -22.45
N VAL A 76 11.30 -18.84 -23.37
CA VAL A 76 9.87 -18.57 -23.23
C VAL A 76 9.10 -19.26 -24.34
N ILE A 77 8.08 -20.01 -23.98
CA ILE A 77 7.12 -20.61 -24.91
C ILE A 77 6.07 -19.57 -25.27
N LYS A 78 5.81 -19.44 -26.57
CA LYS A 78 4.90 -18.44 -27.16
C LYS A 78 3.68 -19.16 -27.73
N ILE A 79 2.48 -18.88 -27.19
CA ILE A 79 1.21 -19.52 -27.57
C ILE A 79 0.25 -18.45 -28.12
N SER A 80 -0.47 -18.77 -29.18
CA SER A 80 -1.28 -17.80 -29.92
C SER A 80 -2.51 -17.25 -29.21
N ALA A 81 -2.90 -17.82 -28.08
CA ALA A 81 -4.07 -17.44 -27.29
C ALA A 81 -5.43 -17.54 -28.04
N CYS A 82 -6.46 -16.91 -27.50
CA CYS A 82 -7.87 -16.99 -27.92
C CYS A 82 -8.19 -16.23 -29.22
N LEU A 83 -9.47 -15.99 -29.52
CA LEU A 83 -9.94 -15.20 -30.66
C LEU A 83 -9.44 -13.75 -30.69
N ALA A 84 -8.97 -13.21 -29.58
CA ALA A 84 -8.35 -11.90 -29.50
C ALA A 84 -6.87 -11.89 -29.95
N SER A 85 -6.32 -13.02 -30.31
CA SER A 85 -4.97 -13.20 -30.88
C SER A 85 -4.70 -12.29 -32.09
N PRO A 86 -3.45 -11.86 -32.28
CA PRO A 86 -3.06 -11.15 -33.50
C PRO A 86 -3.28 -12.02 -34.74
N LEU A 87 -3.22 -13.36 -34.63
CA LEU A 87 -3.47 -14.26 -35.75
C LEU A 87 -4.92 -14.21 -36.26
N SER A 88 -5.88 -13.89 -35.39
CA SER A 88 -7.29 -13.71 -35.77
C SER A 88 -7.65 -12.28 -36.15
N LYS A 89 -7.13 -11.30 -35.44
CA LYS A 89 -7.60 -9.91 -35.47
C LYS A 89 -6.77 -8.99 -36.36
N TYR A 90 -5.45 -9.13 -36.35
CA TYR A 90 -4.53 -8.21 -37.03
C TYR A 90 -4.76 -8.08 -38.54
N PRO A 91 -4.92 -9.17 -39.31
CA PRO A 91 -5.15 -9.06 -40.76
C PRO A 91 -6.44 -8.33 -41.12
N LYS A 92 -7.51 -8.58 -40.33
CA LYS A 92 -8.82 -7.92 -40.54
C LYS A 92 -8.75 -6.42 -40.21
N PHE A 93 -8.06 -6.09 -39.14
CA PHE A 93 -7.89 -4.72 -38.69
C PHE A 93 -7.11 -3.87 -39.71
N ILE A 94 -5.93 -4.35 -40.11
CA ILE A 94 -5.09 -3.64 -41.09
C ILE A 94 -5.78 -3.54 -42.43
N GLY A 95 -6.37 -4.62 -42.93
CA GLY A 95 -7.11 -4.62 -44.20
C GLY A 95 -8.24 -3.58 -44.22
N LYS A 96 -8.98 -3.45 -43.12
CA LYS A 96 -10.04 -2.45 -42.98
C LYS A 96 -9.49 -1.02 -42.98
N LEU A 97 -8.47 -0.73 -42.18
CA LEU A 97 -7.86 0.60 -42.08
C LEU A 97 -7.26 1.05 -43.38
N VAL A 98 -6.52 0.19 -44.07
CA VAL A 98 -5.90 0.52 -45.38
C VAL A 98 -6.96 0.74 -46.44
N ASN A 99 -8.00 -0.10 -46.52
CA ASN A 99 -9.06 0.08 -47.49
C ASN A 99 -9.87 1.36 -47.25
N GLU A 100 -10.15 1.70 -45.98
CA GLU A 100 -10.81 2.97 -45.61
C GLU A 100 -9.93 4.17 -46.01
N LYS A 101 -8.63 4.13 -45.76
CA LYS A 101 -7.64 5.16 -46.12
C LYS A 101 -7.56 5.32 -47.65
N ILE A 102 -7.49 4.21 -48.38
CA ILE A 102 -7.47 4.23 -49.85
C ILE A 102 -8.76 4.86 -50.40
N ALA A 103 -9.93 4.43 -49.93
CA ALA A 103 -11.22 4.96 -50.35
C ALA A 103 -11.37 6.47 -50.06
N GLU A 104 -10.84 6.92 -48.93
CA GLU A 104 -10.80 8.35 -48.57
C GLU A 104 -9.86 9.12 -49.53
N LEU A 105 -8.67 8.60 -49.81
CA LEU A 105 -7.71 9.20 -50.72
C LEU A 105 -8.25 9.28 -52.15
N GLU A 106 -8.91 8.22 -52.65
CA GLU A 106 -9.57 8.22 -53.95
C GLU A 106 -10.67 9.28 -54.03
N LYS A 107 -11.51 9.40 -52.99
CA LYS A 107 -12.53 10.44 -52.88
C LYS A 107 -11.94 11.84 -52.85
N ASN A 108 -10.88 12.03 -52.07
CA ASN A 108 -10.20 13.34 -51.99
C ASN A 108 -9.52 13.70 -53.28
N LYS A 109 -8.92 12.72 -53.97
CA LYS A 109 -8.36 12.91 -55.33
C LYS A 109 -9.40 13.43 -56.31
N GLU A 110 -10.57 12.77 -56.36
CA GLU A 110 -11.68 13.19 -57.21
C GLU A 110 -12.20 14.58 -56.85
N THR A 111 -12.38 14.83 -55.54
CA THR A 111 -12.85 16.14 -55.05
C THR A 111 -11.90 17.26 -55.38
N GLU A 112 -10.60 17.05 -55.18
CA GLU A 112 -9.56 18.06 -55.49
C GLU A 112 -9.39 18.29 -56.94
N ALA A 113 -9.45 17.25 -57.78
CA ALA A 113 -9.43 17.38 -59.25
C ALA A 113 -10.60 18.22 -59.73
N ASN A 114 -11.81 17.99 -59.23
CA ASN A 114 -13.01 18.76 -59.56
C ASN A 114 -12.91 20.22 -59.05
N ARG A 115 -12.34 20.43 -57.84
CA ARG A 115 -12.09 21.77 -57.30
C ARG A 115 -11.11 22.55 -58.19
N LEU A 116 -9.95 21.95 -58.49
CA LEU A 116 -8.94 22.55 -59.38
C LEU A 116 -9.47 22.85 -60.74
N TYR A 117 -10.25 21.91 -61.35
CA TYR A 117 -10.89 22.12 -62.62
C TYR A 117 -11.83 23.33 -62.60
N THR A 118 -12.66 23.44 -61.53
CA THR A 118 -13.61 24.56 -61.42
C THR A 118 -12.90 25.90 -61.17
N GLU A 119 -11.93 25.93 -60.27
CA GLU A 119 -11.18 27.14 -59.96
C GLU A 119 -10.32 27.65 -61.09
N LEU A 120 -9.58 26.75 -61.75
CA LEU A 120 -8.69 27.12 -62.85
C LEU A 120 -9.45 27.41 -64.20
N ASN A 121 -10.66 26.91 -64.34
CA ASN A 121 -11.49 27.27 -65.56
C ASN A 121 -12.34 28.52 -65.30
N SER A 122 -12.20 29.24 -64.24
CA SER A 122 -12.85 30.53 -63.96
C SER A 122 -12.20 31.61 -64.84
N GLU A 123 -12.99 32.56 -65.25
CA GLU A 123 -12.53 33.75 -66.07
C GLU A 123 -11.43 34.51 -65.31
N ALA A 124 -11.60 34.69 -63.99
CA ALA A 124 -10.66 35.38 -63.17
C ALA A 124 -9.26 34.68 -63.09
N ALA A 125 -9.23 33.32 -63.03
CA ALA A 125 -7.98 32.59 -63.05
C ALA A 125 -7.26 32.60 -64.40
N ARG A 126 -8.02 32.63 -65.42
CA ARG A 126 -7.49 32.73 -66.79
C ARG A 126 -6.94 34.14 -67.10
N ASP A 127 -7.64 35.19 -66.64
CA ASP A 127 -7.17 36.56 -66.72
C ASP A 127 -5.90 36.81 -65.93
N GLN A 128 -5.80 36.26 -64.73
CA GLN A 128 -4.60 36.33 -63.88
C GLN A 128 -3.42 35.56 -64.46
N TRP A 129 -3.63 34.45 -65.14
CA TRP A 129 -2.58 33.68 -65.78
C TRP A 129 -2.07 34.48 -67.04
N ILE A 130 -2.93 35.23 -67.70
CA ILE A 130 -2.58 36.13 -68.82
C ILE A 130 -1.86 37.40 -68.32
N GLU A 131 -2.26 37.93 -67.22
CA GLU A 131 -1.64 39.12 -66.60
C GLU A 131 -0.27 38.87 -65.99
N ASP A 132 -0.01 37.63 -65.46
CA ASP A 132 1.33 37.16 -64.98
C ASP A 132 2.34 37.00 -66.13
N SER A 133 2.27 37.87 -67.15
CA SER A 133 3.07 37.88 -68.38
C SER A 133 4.58 38.13 -68.22
N THR A 134 5.09 38.13 -66.95
CA THR A 134 6.55 38.08 -66.66
C THR A 134 7.15 36.71 -66.87
N ILE A 135 6.29 35.64 -67.00
CA ILE A 135 6.71 34.27 -67.29
C ILE A 135 6.35 33.98 -68.72
N ILE A 136 7.36 33.63 -69.57
CA ILE A 136 7.12 33.13 -70.88
C ILE A 136 6.43 31.77 -70.76
N HIS A 137 5.11 31.72 -70.97
CA HIS A 137 4.37 30.45 -70.97
C HIS A 137 4.67 29.70 -72.27
N ASN A 138 5.39 28.60 -72.17
CA ASN A 138 5.70 27.71 -73.33
C ASN A 138 4.53 26.76 -73.60
N THR A 139 3.40 26.85 -72.89
CA THR A 139 2.26 25.96 -73.02
C THR A 139 0.96 26.75 -73.14
N SER A 140 -0.13 26.19 -73.73
CA SER A 140 -1.46 26.79 -73.64
C SER A 140 -2.05 26.69 -72.23
N TYR A 141 -3.06 27.60 -71.96
CA TYR A 141 -3.70 27.57 -70.66
C TYR A 141 -4.39 26.24 -70.35
N GLU A 142 -4.97 25.61 -71.35
CA GLU A 142 -5.62 24.31 -71.22
C GLU A 142 -4.59 23.22 -70.80
N ILE A 143 -3.41 23.22 -71.40
CA ILE A 143 -2.32 22.30 -71.03
C ILE A 143 -1.81 22.58 -69.58
N TYR A 144 -1.75 23.86 -69.23
CA TYR A 144 -1.38 24.23 -67.86
C TYR A 144 -2.39 23.69 -66.81
N VAL A 145 -3.71 23.84 -67.10
CA VAL A 145 -4.77 23.29 -66.25
C VAL A 145 -4.66 21.77 -66.09
N GLU A 146 -4.48 21.06 -67.20
CA GLU A 146 -4.28 19.61 -67.24
C GLU A 146 -3.05 19.21 -66.44
N GLN A 147 -1.92 19.91 -66.54
CA GLN A 147 -0.71 19.65 -65.76
C GLN A 147 -0.89 19.86 -64.27
N CYS A 148 -1.66 20.89 -63.87
CA CYS A 148 -1.97 21.13 -62.44
C CYS A 148 -2.81 19.99 -61.86
N ILE A 149 -3.83 19.55 -62.59
CA ILE A 149 -4.70 18.41 -62.20
C ILE A 149 -3.89 17.10 -62.15
N GLU A 150 -3.06 16.86 -63.15
CA GLU A 150 -2.19 15.68 -63.24
C GLU A 150 -1.20 15.65 -62.08
N LYS A 151 -0.56 16.76 -61.74
CA LYS A 151 0.34 16.90 -60.59
C LYS A 151 -0.36 16.60 -59.26
N SER A 152 -1.57 17.10 -59.08
CA SER A 152 -2.39 16.79 -57.91
C SER A 152 -2.75 15.31 -57.87
N ASN A 153 -3.21 14.75 -58.96
CA ASN A 153 -3.56 13.34 -59.08
C ASN A 153 -2.36 12.42 -58.78
N ASN A 154 -1.19 12.74 -59.31
CA ASN A 154 0.05 11.99 -59.05
C ASN A 154 0.44 12.01 -57.56
N ALA A 155 0.18 13.13 -56.84
CA ALA A 155 0.42 13.20 -55.40
C ALA A 155 -0.50 12.27 -54.59
N PHE A 156 -1.78 12.17 -55.01
CA PHE A 156 -2.70 11.21 -54.39
C PHE A 156 -2.39 9.77 -54.77
N ASP A 157 -2.00 9.51 -56.03
CA ASP A 157 -1.60 8.17 -56.47
C ASP A 157 -0.39 7.67 -55.68
N LEU A 158 0.58 8.53 -55.38
CA LEU A 158 1.70 8.19 -54.54
C LEU A 158 1.25 7.78 -53.13
N GLN A 159 0.34 8.54 -52.51
CA GLN A 159 -0.20 8.21 -51.18
C GLN A 159 -1.00 6.89 -51.18
N ILE A 160 -1.73 6.61 -52.26
CA ILE A 160 -2.45 5.35 -52.45
C ILE A 160 -1.47 4.16 -52.59
N GLU A 161 -0.36 4.33 -53.31
CA GLU A 161 0.68 3.30 -53.42
C GLU A 161 1.41 3.10 -52.08
N GLU A 162 1.64 4.17 -51.31
CA GLU A 162 2.15 4.05 -49.95
C GLU A 162 1.19 3.25 -49.06
N ALA A 163 -0.10 3.52 -49.10
CA ALA A 163 -1.10 2.77 -48.34
C ALA A 163 -1.15 1.28 -48.75
N LYS A 164 -1.02 0.97 -50.06
CA LYS A 164 -0.92 -0.42 -50.53
C LYS A 164 0.35 -1.11 -50.01
N SER A 165 1.48 -0.39 -49.93
CA SER A 165 2.74 -0.89 -49.39
C SER A 165 2.60 -1.21 -47.92
N GLU A 166 1.86 -0.41 -47.14
CA GLU A 166 1.55 -0.70 -45.73
C GLU A 166 0.84 -2.07 -45.57
N LEU A 167 -0.08 -2.41 -46.50
CA LEU A 167 -0.77 -3.71 -46.47
C LEU A 167 0.19 -4.88 -46.77
N GLU A 168 1.11 -4.73 -47.71
CA GLU A 168 2.13 -5.77 -47.98
C GLU A 168 3.08 -5.94 -46.80
N ASN A 169 3.51 -4.85 -46.17
CA ASN A 169 4.31 -4.90 -44.93
C ASN A 169 3.55 -5.62 -43.82
N ALA A 170 2.25 -5.35 -43.64
CA ALA A 170 1.43 -6.05 -42.68
C ALA A 170 1.34 -7.56 -42.94
N LYS A 171 1.33 -7.99 -44.18
CA LYS A 171 1.39 -9.43 -44.54
C LYS A 171 2.71 -10.07 -44.14
N ILE A 172 3.81 -9.34 -44.31
CA ILE A 172 5.16 -9.80 -43.89
C ILE A 172 5.20 -9.95 -42.35
N VAL A 173 4.67 -8.97 -41.60
CA VAL A 173 4.57 -9.02 -40.14
C VAL A 173 3.70 -10.19 -39.71
N TYR A 174 2.58 -10.43 -40.39
CA TYR A 174 1.70 -11.56 -40.08
C TYR A 174 2.37 -12.92 -40.32
N ASP A 175 3.13 -13.06 -41.40
CA ASP A 175 3.91 -14.29 -41.67
C ASP A 175 4.99 -14.51 -40.60
N LYS A 176 5.62 -13.41 -40.13
CA LYS A 176 6.59 -13.45 -39.04
C LYS A 176 5.92 -13.86 -37.73
N LEU A 177 4.72 -13.32 -37.41
CA LEU A 177 3.92 -13.72 -36.23
C LEU A 177 3.63 -15.24 -36.28
N MET A 178 3.16 -15.76 -37.41
CA MET A 178 2.90 -17.19 -37.59
C MET A 178 4.15 -18.04 -37.32
N LYS A 179 5.32 -17.62 -37.72
CA LYS A 179 6.59 -18.32 -37.49
C LYS A 179 7.09 -18.25 -36.07
N THR A 180 6.80 -17.16 -35.35
CA THR A 180 7.33 -16.89 -34.02
C THR A 180 6.64 -17.73 -32.94
N TYR A 181 5.33 -18.01 -33.06
CA TYR A 181 4.64 -18.87 -32.10
C TYR A 181 5.20 -20.29 -32.09
N ASP A 182 5.29 -20.86 -30.89
CA ASP A 182 5.64 -22.28 -30.70
C ASP A 182 4.42 -23.18 -30.85
N TYR A 183 3.26 -22.73 -30.38
CA TYR A 183 2.00 -23.45 -30.43
C TYR A 183 0.88 -22.54 -30.93
N TYR A 184 -0.06 -23.13 -31.69
CA TYR A 184 -1.33 -22.46 -32.02
C TYR A 184 -2.44 -23.06 -31.14
N GLU A 185 -3.14 -22.19 -30.41
CA GLU A 185 -4.15 -22.60 -29.46
C GLU A 185 -5.52 -22.77 -30.12
N ILE A 186 -6.11 -23.95 -29.96
CA ILE A 186 -7.49 -24.23 -30.36
C ILE A 186 -8.38 -24.30 -29.11
N GLN A 187 -9.63 -23.80 -29.21
CA GLN A 187 -10.56 -23.74 -28.09
C GLN A 187 -11.88 -24.43 -28.43
N PRO A 188 -12.59 -25.04 -27.43
CA PRO A 188 -13.72 -25.94 -27.65
C PRO A 188 -15.09 -25.25 -27.75
N HIS A 189 -15.18 -23.92 -27.86
CA HIS A 189 -16.43 -23.17 -27.77
C HIS A 189 -17.41 -23.54 -28.90
N VAL A 190 -18.48 -24.27 -28.55
CA VAL A 190 -19.40 -24.90 -29.49
C VAL A 190 -20.31 -23.90 -30.20
N LYS A 191 -20.74 -22.84 -29.48
CA LYS A 191 -21.68 -21.83 -29.97
C LYS A 191 -21.03 -20.77 -30.85
N SER A 192 -19.73 -20.57 -30.79
CA SER A 192 -19.03 -19.52 -31.51
C SER A 192 -18.59 -19.98 -32.90
N MET A 193 -19.25 -19.48 -33.93
CA MET A 193 -18.87 -19.74 -35.32
C MET A 193 -17.51 -19.15 -35.67
N ASP A 194 -17.13 -18.06 -35.04
CA ASP A 194 -15.81 -17.44 -35.27
C ASP A 194 -14.71 -18.33 -34.66
N GLN A 195 -14.93 -18.97 -33.50
CA GLN A 195 -13.98 -19.94 -32.95
C GLN A 195 -13.84 -21.17 -33.84
N ILE A 196 -14.92 -21.68 -34.36
CA ILE A 196 -14.90 -22.81 -35.31
C ILE A 196 -14.07 -22.49 -36.55
N ARG A 197 -14.26 -21.32 -37.13
CA ARG A 197 -13.48 -20.84 -38.31
C ARG A 197 -12.01 -20.63 -37.96
N TYR A 198 -11.75 -20.08 -36.77
CA TYR A 198 -10.40 -19.84 -36.29
C TYR A 198 -9.65 -21.15 -36.06
N ASN A 199 -10.24 -22.13 -35.38
CA ASN A 199 -9.66 -23.46 -35.21
C ASN A 199 -9.27 -24.11 -36.53
N LYS A 200 -10.15 -24.01 -37.56
CA LYS A 200 -9.85 -24.55 -38.89
C LYS A 200 -8.69 -23.83 -39.56
N MET A 201 -8.65 -22.50 -39.45
CA MET A 201 -7.54 -21.70 -39.97
C MET A 201 -6.23 -22.07 -39.30
N LEU A 202 -6.21 -22.22 -37.95
CA LEU A 202 -5.01 -22.61 -37.23
C LEU A 202 -4.56 -24.04 -37.59
N TYR A 203 -5.47 -24.96 -37.88
CA TYR A 203 -5.13 -26.30 -38.35
C TYR A 203 -4.44 -26.29 -39.71
N GLU A 204 -4.92 -25.49 -40.65
CA GLU A 204 -4.23 -25.34 -41.94
C GLU A 204 -2.89 -24.60 -41.79
N ALA A 205 -2.82 -23.59 -40.90
CA ALA A 205 -1.60 -22.91 -40.56
C ALA A 205 -0.57 -23.86 -39.89
N SER A 206 -1.00 -24.76 -39.01
CA SER A 206 -0.13 -25.72 -38.35
C SER A 206 0.63 -26.60 -39.34
N LYS A 207 -0.06 -27.04 -40.39
CA LYS A 207 0.56 -27.81 -41.49
C LYS A 207 1.53 -26.98 -42.31
N LYS A 208 1.13 -25.75 -42.65
CA LYS A 208 1.94 -24.82 -43.47
C LYS A 208 3.23 -24.41 -42.78
N TYR A 209 3.15 -24.07 -41.50
CA TYR A 209 4.29 -23.56 -40.73
C TYR A 209 4.98 -24.62 -39.88
N ASN A 210 4.53 -25.86 -39.93
CA ASN A 210 5.01 -26.97 -39.08
C ASN A 210 5.04 -26.62 -37.59
N LYS A 211 3.92 -26.06 -37.07
CA LYS A 211 3.75 -25.71 -35.68
C LYS A 211 2.67 -26.57 -35.03
N PRO A 212 2.89 -27.17 -33.86
CA PRO A 212 1.89 -27.98 -33.19
C PRO A 212 0.68 -27.15 -32.70
N LEU A 213 -0.48 -27.79 -32.66
CA LEU A 213 -1.66 -27.27 -32.02
C LEU A 213 -1.60 -27.58 -30.53
N ILE A 214 -2.17 -26.72 -29.70
CA ILE A 214 -2.37 -26.94 -28.26
C ILE A 214 -3.83 -26.62 -27.90
N ALA A 215 -4.43 -27.37 -27.00
CA ALA A 215 -5.79 -27.11 -26.54
C ALA A 215 -5.79 -26.12 -25.39
N GLY A 216 -6.66 -25.13 -25.46
CA GLY A 216 -6.92 -24.15 -24.40
C GLY A 216 -8.40 -24.02 -24.10
N THR A 217 -8.76 -23.43 -22.98
CA THR A 217 -10.15 -23.26 -22.53
C THR A 217 -10.50 -21.82 -22.17
N ASP A 218 -9.50 -20.95 -22.07
CA ASP A 218 -9.67 -19.56 -21.65
C ASP A 218 -10.48 -19.45 -20.32
N THR A 219 -10.10 -20.28 -19.35
CA THR A 219 -10.86 -20.46 -18.12
C THR A 219 -10.82 -19.20 -17.25
N HIS A 220 -12.00 -18.64 -16.96
CA HIS A 220 -12.18 -17.46 -16.09
C HIS A 220 -12.90 -17.78 -14.77
N SER A 221 -13.47 -18.98 -14.64
CA SER A 221 -14.23 -19.41 -13.46
C SER A 221 -14.05 -20.89 -13.24
N ILE A 222 -14.04 -21.31 -11.97
CA ILE A 222 -13.86 -22.73 -11.63
C ILE A 222 -15.09 -23.58 -11.99
N ASP A 223 -16.28 -23.01 -11.90
CA ASP A 223 -17.56 -23.66 -12.17
C ASP A 223 -18.63 -22.66 -12.63
N SER A 224 -19.83 -23.16 -12.94
CA SER A 224 -20.96 -22.35 -13.38
C SER A 224 -21.45 -21.35 -12.31
N TYR A 225 -21.39 -21.74 -11.03
CA TYR A 225 -21.74 -20.84 -9.93
C TYR A 225 -20.80 -19.63 -9.85
N LYS A 226 -19.49 -19.88 -9.93
CA LYS A 226 -18.50 -18.80 -9.95
C LYS A 226 -18.59 -17.94 -11.22
N ALA A 227 -18.99 -18.54 -12.36
CA ALA A 227 -19.26 -17.79 -13.59
C ALA A 227 -20.45 -16.85 -13.43
N GLU A 228 -21.54 -17.30 -12.80
CA GLU A 228 -22.68 -16.43 -12.47
C GLU A 228 -22.26 -15.27 -11.52
N CYS A 229 -21.48 -15.58 -10.47
CA CYS A 229 -20.96 -14.58 -9.55
C CYS A 229 -20.09 -13.53 -10.27
N ARG A 230 -19.23 -13.97 -11.18
CA ARG A 230 -18.42 -13.08 -12.03
C ARG A 230 -19.31 -12.16 -12.86
N SER A 231 -20.34 -12.68 -13.49
CA SER A 231 -21.29 -11.90 -14.28
C SER A 231 -22.01 -10.81 -13.45
N ILE A 232 -22.38 -11.13 -12.20
CA ILE A 232 -22.97 -10.16 -11.27
C ILE A 232 -21.95 -9.04 -10.95
N LEU A 233 -20.70 -9.36 -10.69
CA LEU A 233 -19.66 -8.36 -10.41
C LEU A 233 -19.37 -7.46 -11.62
N GLN A 234 -19.32 -8.04 -12.82
CA GLN A 234 -19.20 -7.29 -14.07
C GLN A 234 -20.35 -6.30 -14.27
N LYS A 235 -21.59 -6.75 -14.04
CA LYS A 235 -22.78 -5.90 -14.08
C LYS A 235 -22.70 -4.73 -13.08
N ALA A 236 -22.26 -5.00 -11.85
CA ALA A 236 -22.07 -3.98 -10.84
C ALA A 236 -21.06 -2.91 -11.24
N LYS A 237 -20.04 -3.30 -12.02
CA LYS A 237 -18.96 -2.43 -12.51
C LYS A 237 -19.24 -1.83 -13.89
N HIS A 238 -20.39 -2.09 -14.48
CA HIS A 238 -20.76 -1.68 -15.86
C HIS A 238 -19.72 -2.16 -16.89
N ILE A 239 -19.22 -3.38 -16.71
CA ILE A 239 -18.31 -4.05 -17.64
C ILE A 239 -19.15 -4.99 -18.51
N GLU A 240 -19.17 -4.75 -19.81
CA GLU A 240 -19.87 -5.58 -20.78
C GLU A 240 -18.84 -6.06 -21.81
N PHE A 241 -18.83 -7.38 -22.06
CA PHE A 241 -18.07 -7.97 -23.15
C PHE A 241 -19.07 -8.44 -24.22
N SER A 242 -18.87 -7.99 -25.44
CA SER A 242 -19.69 -8.41 -26.57
C SER A 242 -19.50 -9.92 -26.82
N ASN A 243 -20.60 -10.67 -26.90
CA ASN A 243 -20.64 -12.09 -27.22
C ASN A 243 -20.05 -13.05 -26.16
N GLU A 244 -19.87 -12.61 -24.89
CA GLU A 244 -19.34 -13.51 -23.84
C GLU A 244 -20.28 -14.72 -23.60
N ASP A 245 -21.58 -14.57 -23.86
CA ASP A 245 -22.57 -15.66 -23.75
C ASP A 245 -22.35 -16.83 -24.76
N GLU A 246 -21.53 -16.63 -25.77
CA GLU A 246 -21.16 -17.67 -26.74
C GLU A 246 -20.05 -18.60 -26.21
N PHE A 247 -19.39 -18.22 -25.10
CA PHE A 247 -18.22 -18.90 -24.56
C PHE A 247 -18.55 -19.52 -23.19
N ASP A 248 -18.20 -20.79 -23.04
CA ASP A 248 -18.16 -21.41 -21.72
C ASP A 248 -16.73 -21.31 -21.16
N LEU A 249 -16.51 -20.33 -20.28
CA LEU A 249 -15.22 -19.99 -19.69
C LEU A 249 -15.03 -20.64 -18.31
N THR A 250 -15.71 -21.75 -18.02
CA THR A 250 -15.51 -22.52 -16.80
C THR A 250 -14.41 -23.57 -16.98
N TYR A 251 -13.80 -24.01 -15.86
CA TYR A 251 -12.83 -25.11 -15.90
C TYR A 251 -13.48 -26.39 -16.49
N LYS A 252 -12.69 -27.15 -17.25
CA LYS A 252 -13.10 -28.39 -17.86
C LYS A 252 -12.18 -29.53 -17.45
N SER A 253 -12.77 -30.64 -17.10
CA SER A 253 -12.07 -31.95 -17.05
C SER A 253 -11.67 -32.42 -18.43
N TYR A 254 -10.79 -33.42 -18.49
CA TYR A 254 -10.36 -34.00 -19.76
C TYR A 254 -11.55 -34.52 -20.58
N ASP A 255 -12.47 -35.24 -19.96
CA ASP A 255 -13.62 -35.83 -20.64
C ASP A 255 -14.58 -34.78 -21.17
N GLU A 256 -14.85 -33.72 -20.36
CA GLU A 256 -15.67 -32.59 -20.78
C GLU A 256 -15.03 -31.81 -21.95
N LEU A 257 -13.71 -31.62 -21.91
CA LEU A 257 -12.98 -30.95 -22.98
C LEU A 257 -13.06 -31.75 -24.28
N VAL A 258 -12.85 -33.07 -24.25
CA VAL A 258 -12.97 -33.97 -25.39
C VAL A 258 -14.39 -33.93 -25.96
N ASP A 259 -15.42 -34.03 -25.11
CA ASP A 259 -16.81 -33.95 -25.55
C ASP A 259 -17.20 -32.64 -26.16
N MET A 260 -16.71 -31.52 -25.64
CA MET A 260 -16.94 -30.20 -26.23
C MET A 260 -16.34 -30.07 -27.63
N PHE A 261 -15.09 -30.50 -27.83
CA PHE A 261 -14.49 -30.50 -29.18
C PHE A 261 -15.21 -31.44 -30.15
N LYS A 262 -15.69 -32.61 -29.68
CA LYS A 262 -16.49 -33.50 -30.47
C LYS A 262 -17.83 -32.90 -30.89
N GLN A 263 -18.50 -32.18 -29.97
CA GLN A 263 -19.72 -31.44 -30.28
C GLN A 263 -19.45 -30.28 -31.26
N GLN A 264 -18.33 -29.56 -31.08
CA GLN A 264 -17.94 -28.46 -31.97
C GLN A 264 -17.68 -28.96 -33.38
N GLY A 265 -17.09 -30.15 -33.57
CA GLY A 265 -16.86 -30.78 -34.86
C GLY A 265 -15.99 -29.97 -35.85
N SER A 266 -15.17 -29.05 -35.34
CA SER A 266 -14.34 -28.18 -36.18
C SER A 266 -13.16 -28.89 -36.83
N LEU A 267 -12.58 -29.89 -36.14
CA LEU A 267 -11.35 -30.59 -36.46
C LEU A 267 -11.51 -32.09 -36.32
N PRO A 268 -10.69 -32.92 -37.00
CA PRO A 268 -10.63 -34.36 -36.76
C PRO A 268 -10.23 -34.66 -35.33
N MET A 269 -10.91 -35.66 -34.72
CA MET A 269 -10.69 -35.98 -33.29
C MET A 269 -9.26 -36.41 -32.94
N ASN A 270 -8.58 -37.08 -33.85
CA ASN A 270 -7.17 -37.44 -33.64
C ASN A 270 -6.27 -36.19 -33.51
N VAL A 271 -6.57 -35.11 -34.25
CA VAL A 271 -5.86 -33.82 -34.16
C VAL A 271 -6.18 -33.13 -32.84
N VAL A 272 -7.43 -33.18 -32.40
CA VAL A 272 -7.85 -32.62 -31.11
C VAL A 272 -7.16 -33.34 -29.93
N LEU A 273 -7.16 -34.68 -29.95
CA LEU A 273 -6.51 -35.49 -28.90
C LEU A 273 -4.99 -35.20 -28.84
N GLU A 274 -4.36 -35.03 -30.01
CA GLU A 274 -2.95 -34.62 -30.08
C GLU A 274 -2.73 -33.21 -29.50
N ALA A 275 -3.63 -32.28 -29.78
CA ALA A 275 -3.54 -30.93 -29.23
C ALA A 275 -3.73 -30.90 -27.70
N ILE A 276 -4.57 -31.77 -27.15
CA ILE A 276 -4.72 -31.93 -25.70
C ILE A 276 -3.43 -32.56 -25.13
N GLU A 277 -2.87 -33.59 -25.74
CA GLU A 277 -1.63 -34.22 -25.30
C GLU A 277 -0.42 -33.25 -25.39
N ASN A 278 -0.45 -32.30 -26.30
CA ASN A 278 0.59 -31.25 -26.39
C ASN A 278 0.62 -30.33 -25.17
N THR A 279 -0.44 -30.24 -24.36
CA THR A 279 -0.40 -29.55 -23.05
C THR A 279 0.55 -30.28 -22.09
N ASN A 280 0.52 -31.61 -22.04
CA ASN A 280 1.45 -32.43 -21.25
C ASN A 280 2.89 -32.26 -21.76
N ARG A 281 3.11 -32.40 -23.06
CA ARG A 281 4.44 -32.26 -23.67
C ARG A 281 5.03 -30.88 -23.44
N MET A 282 4.21 -29.84 -23.49
CA MET A 282 4.63 -28.47 -23.19
C MET A 282 5.01 -28.36 -21.71
N ALA A 283 4.19 -28.86 -20.81
CA ALA A 283 4.47 -28.85 -19.38
C ALA A 283 5.76 -29.63 -19.05
N ASP A 284 5.98 -30.79 -19.67
CA ASP A 284 7.19 -31.61 -19.51
C ASP A 284 8.47 -30.90 -20.01
N SER A 285 8.34 -29.99 -20.97
CA SER A 285 9.46 -29.19 -21.48
C SER A 285 9.93 -28.09 -20.52
N VAL A 286 9.15 -27.78 -19.48
CA VAL A 286 9.50 -26.78 -18.47
C VAL A 286 10.35 -27.43 -17.38
N THR A 287 11.49 -26.82 -17.08
CA THR A 287 12.41 -27.30 -16.01
C THR A 287 12.06 -26.67 -14.69
N ASP A 288 12.16 -27.42 -13.62
CA ASP A 288 12.01 -26.90 -12.26
C ASP A 288 13.15 -25.94 -11.90
N TYR A 289 12.85 -24.98 -11.06
CA TYR A 289 13.81 -24.02 -10.51
C TYR A 289 13.46 -23.70 -9.06
N GLU A 290 14.46 -23.26 -8.31
CA GLU A 290 14.29 -22.81 -6.93
C GLU A 290 14.51 -21.31 -6.84
N LEU A 291 13.70 -20.64 -6.01
CA LEU A 291 13.90 -19.24 -5.69
C LEU A 291 14.96 -19.09 -4.61
N ASP A 292 15.80 -18.08 -4.76
CA ASP A 292 16.78 -17.72 -3.73
C ASP A 292 16.04 -17.11 -2.53
N THR A 293 16.11 -17.80 -1.38
CA THR A 293 15.50 -17.40 -0.10
C THR A 293 16.50 -16.82 0.90
N ALA A 294 17.74 -16.58 0.51
CA ALA A 294 18.71 -15.89 1.35
C ALA A 294 18.27 -14.45 1.65
N PHE A 295 18.60 -13.93 2.82
CA PHE A 295 18.31 -12.55 3.17
C PHE A 295 18.97 -11.56 2.21
N LYS A 296 18.20 -10.55 1.82
CA LYS A 296 18.59 -9.57 0.81
C LYS A 296 18.55 -8.17 1.39
N TYR A 297 19.68 -7.77 1.98
CA TYR A 297 19.90 -6.38 2.41
C TYR A 297 20.57 -5.56 1.31
N PRO A 298 20.31 -4.26 1.25
CA PRO A 298 21.12 -3.37 0.42
C PRO A 298 22.57 -3.39 0.89
N ILE A 299 23.48 -3.57 -0.04
CA ILE A 299 24.93 -3.51 0.23
C ILE A 299 25.38 -2.08 0.05
N LEU A 300 25.93 -1.47 1.11
CA LEU A 300 26.40 -0.09 1.11
C LEU A 300 27.91 0.00 0.88
N TYR A 301 28.67 -0.92 1.47
CA TYR A 301 30.13 -0.95 1.46
C TYR A 301 30.65 -2.38 1.37
N ASP A 302 31.84 -2.57 0.80
CA ASP A 302 32.45 -3.89 0.72
C ASP A 302 32.91 -4.42 2.13
N ASN A 303 33.14 -3.50 3.09
CA ASN A 303 33.57 -3.78 4.46
C ASN A 303 32.57 -3.26 5.51
N GLU A 304 31.30 -3.54 5.34
CA GLU A 304 30.20 -3.03 6.19
C GLU A 304 30.41 -3.23 7.69
N GLU A 305 30.98 -4.36 8.12
CA GLU A 305 31.26 -4.59 9.55
C GLU A 305 32.19 -3.55 10.15
N GLU A 306 33.30 -3.25 9.45
CA GLU A 306 34.29 -2.29 9.93
C GLU A 306 33.73 -0.90 9.97
N VAL A 307 33.02 -0.49 8.90
CA VAL A 307 32.37 0.80 8.80
C VAL A 307 31.31 0.98 9.90
N PHE A 308 30.54 -0.07 10.17
CA PHE A 308 29.51 0.00 11.21
C PHE A 308 30.10 0.12 12.62
N VAL A 309 31.14 -0.66 12.93
CA VAL A 309 31.84 -0.58 14.23
C VAL A 309 32.44 0.81 14.42
N GLU A 310 33.16 1.32 13.41
CA GLU A 310 33.74 2.67 13.46
C GLU A 310 32.64 3.73 13.68
N ARG A 311 31.53 3.63 12.95
CA ARG A 311 30.38 4.54 13.11
C ARG A 311 29.81 4.52 14.52
N ILE A 312 29.60 3.34 15.10
CA ILE A 312 29.07 3.20 16.47
C ILE A 312 29.96 3.93 17.47
N TYR A 313 31.27 3.62 17.48
CA TYR A 313 32.16 4.21 18.46
C TYR A 313 32.39 5.70 18.24
N ARG A 314 32.47 6.14 16.99
CA ARG A 314 32.55 7.57 16.66
C ARG A 314 31.34 8.34 17.21
N MET A 315 30.11 7.88 16.92
CA MET A 315 28.90 8.54 17.36
C MET A 315 28.69 8.40 18.88
N TYR A 316 29.12 7.32 19.49
CA TYR A 316 29.15 7.16 20.94
C TYR A 316 30.02 8.23 21.61
N HIS A 317 31.26 8.41 21.14
CA HIS A 317 32.16 9.43 21.67
C HIS A 317 31.64 10.84 21.39
N GLU A 318 31.09 11.10 20.21
CA GLU A 318 30.47 12.39 19.90
C GLU A 318 29.31 12.75 20.88
N LYS A 319 28.48 11.77 21.24
CA LYS A 319 27.40 11.98 22.21
C LYS A 319 27.93 12.22 23.63
N LEU A 320 29.00 11.57 24.03
CA LEU A 320 29.71 11.83 25.32
C LEU A 320 30.31 13.24 25.32
N ASP A 321 31.05 13.61 24.29
CA ASP A 321 31.71 14.91 24.20
C ASP A 321 30.73 16.09 24.17
N LYS A 322 29.58 15.90 23.53
CA LYS A 322 28.47 16.87 23.51
C LYS A 322 27.64 16.89 24.80
N GLY A 323 27.92 15.99 25.76
CA GLY A 323 27.14 15.86 26.99
C GLY A 323 25.71 15.34 26.80
N ILE A 324 25.39 14.75 25.65
CA ILE A 324 24.08 14.16 25.34
C ILE A 324 23.82 12.93 26.20
N ILE A 325 24.87 12.17 26.43
CA ILE A 325 24.86 11.03 27.36
C ILE A 325 25.93 11.21 28.44
N GLN A 326 25.72 10.62 29.60
CA GLN A 326 26.72 10.57 30.66
C GLN A 326 27.50 9.25 30.59
N PRO A 327 28.76 9.21 31.02
CA PRO A 327 29.54 7.99 31.11
C PRO A 327 28.84 6.92 31.94
N ASP A 328 28.53 5.78 31.34
CA ASP A 328 27.92 4.63 32.00
C ASP A 328 28.46 3.34 31.37
N PRO A 329 29.00 2.40 32.17
CA PRO A 329 29.58 1.16 31.64
C PRO A 329 28.60 0.32 30.83
N ARG A 330 27.29 0.46 31.08
CA ARG A 330 26.25 -0.27 30.34
C ARG A 330 26.27 0.03 28.84
N TYR A 331 26.71 1.21 28.41
CA TYR A 331 26.82 1.51 26.97
C TYR A 331 27.81 0.58 26.28
N GLU A 332 29.02 0.41 26.84
CA GLU A 332 30.03 -0.46 26.24
C GLU A 332 29.64 -1.94 26.32
N GLU A 333 29.04 -2.36 27.42
CA GLU A 333 28.53 -3.74 27.57
C GLU A 333 27.46 -4.05 26.54
N ASN A 334 26.50 -3.15 26.37
CA ASN A 334 25.44 -3.29 25.39
C ASN A 334 25.98 -3.26 23.95
N ILE A 335 26.91 -2.34 23.61
CA ILE A 335 27.53 -2.31 22.29
C ILE A 335 28.17 -3.66 21.95
N LYS A 336 28.94 -4.26 22.87
CA LYS A 336 29.60 -5.56 22.65
C LYS A 336 28.58 -6.67 22.42
N GLU A 337 27.55 -6.73 23.25
CA GLU A 337 26.52 -7.77 23.16
C GLU A 337 25.69 -7.60 21.88
N GLU A 338 25.22 -6.40 21.60
CA GLU A 338 24.38 -6.13 20.43
C GLU A 338 25.14 -6.36 19.11
N LEU A 339 26.42 -5.93 19.03
CA LEU A 339 27.28 -6.21 17.87
C LEU A 339 27.46 -7.71 17.66
N ARG A 340 27.68 -8.48 18.73
CA ARG A 340 27.80 -9.94 18.65
C ARG A 340 26.55 -10.57 18.04
N VAL A 341 25.37 -10.13 18.49
CA VAL A 341 24.08 -10.61 17.97
C VAL A 341 23.90 -10.19 16.52
N PHE A 342 24.07 -8.92 16.18
CA PHE A 342 23.88 -8.42 14.82
C PHE A 342 24.79 -9.11 13.80
N LYS A 343 26.07 -9.37 14.16
CA LYS A 343 26.99 -10.13 13.30
C LYS A 343 26.52 -11.57 13.09
N LYS A 344 26.05 -12.22 14.16
CA LYS A 344 25.60 -13.62 14.10
C LYS A 344 24.35 -13.80 13.23
N ILE A 345 23.40 -12.86 13.28
CA ILE A 345 22.16 -12.92 12.49
C ILE A 345 22.24 -12.19 11.15
N GLY A 346 23.43 -11.64 10.78
CA GLY A 346 23.62 -10.96 9.50
C GLY A 346 22.92 -9.61 9.37
N MET A 347 22.71 -8.88 10.47
CA MET A 347 21.90 -7.65 10.51
C MET A 347 22.74 -6.36 10.40
N VAL A 348 24.04 -6.47 10.23
CA VAL A 348 24.96 -5.31 10.21
C VAL A 348 24.64 -4.33 9.10
N GLY A 349 24.50 -4.79 7.85
CA GLY A 349 24.17 -3.93 6.71
C GLY A 349 22.81 -3.24 6.86
N PHE A 350 21.83 -3.94 7.44
CA PHE A 350 20.52 -3.36 7.73
C PHE A 350 20.61 -2.20 8.73
N MET A 351 21.31 -2.39 9.85
CA MET A 351 21.49 -1.36 10.87
C MET A 351 22.28 -0.16 10.33
N LEU A 352 23.31 -0.42 9.52
CA LEU A 352 24.11 0.62 8.88
C LEU A 352 23.25 1.46 7.93
N PHE A 353 22.47 0.79 7.08
CA PHE A 353 21.53 1.46 6.17
C PHE A 353 20.54 2.35 6.93
N MET A 354 19.90 1.82 7.98
CA MET A 354 18.94 2.58 8.77
C MET A 354 19.56 3.80 9.44
N SER A 355 20.77 3.65 9.98
CA SER A 355 21.50 4.77 10.58
C SER A 355 21.83 5.87 9.56
N GLU A 356 22.29 5.50 8.36
CA GLU A 356 22.55 6.49 7.31
C GLU A 356 21.29 7.19 6.84
N LEU A 357 20.21 6.44 6.66
CA LEU A 357 18.92 6.98 6.23
C LEU A 357 18.37 7.99 7.24
N VAL A 358 18.38 7.66 8.52
CA VAL A 358 17.87 8.55 9.56
C VAL A 358 18.74 9.78 9.75
N CYS A 359 20.07 9.63 9.71
CA CYS A 359 20.97 10.79 9.74
C CYS A 359 20.71 11.71 8.54
N TRP A 360 20.55 11.16 7.35
CA TRP A 360 20.20 11.96 6.17
C TRP A 360 18.87 12.71 6.36
N CYS A 361 17.85 12.07 6.95
CA CYS A 361 16.58 12.72 7.25
C CYS A 361 16.79 13.95 8.16
N TRP A 362 17.55 13.80 9.25
CA TRP A 362 17.85 14.91 10.16
C TRP A 362 18.64 16.03 9.50
N ASP A 363 19.63 15.69 8.68
CA ASP A 363 20.47 16.66 7.95
C ASP A 363 19.66 17.46 6.91
N ASN A 364 18.54 16.90 6.44
CA ASN A 364 17.63 17.54 5.48
C ASN A 364 16.36 18.12 6.15
N GLY A 365 16.34 18.25 7.46
CA GLY A 365 15.21 18.86 8.18
C GLY A 365 13.94 18.00 8.17
N ILE A 366 14.08 16.69 8.04
CA ILE A 366 12.98 15.70 8.08
C ILE A 366 12.98 15.04 9.46
N PRO A 367 12.10 15.44 10.39
CA PRO A 367 12.05 14.86 11.72
C PRO A 367 11.51 13.45 11.70
N ILE A 368 12.13 12.61 12.52
CA ILE A 368 11.74 11.21 12.75
C ILE A 368 11.18 11.09 14.18
N GLY A 369 10.19 10.23 14.37
CA GLY A 369 9.64 9.91 15.69
C GLY A 369 10.68 9.32 16.63
N PHE A 370 10.40 9.35 17.94
CA PHE A 370 11.37 8.88 18.96
C PHE A 370 11.70 7.40 18.80
N CYS A 371 10.72 6.56 18.58
CA CYS A 371 10.87 5.12 18.36
C CYS A 371 9.53 4.48 18.00
N ARG A 372 9.58 3.44 17.16
CA ARG A 372 8.44 2.57 16.90
C ARG A 372 8.87 1.10 16.96
N GLY A 373 8.06 0.26 17.63
CA GLY A 373 8.31 -1.18 17.67
C GLY A 373 9.37 -1.60 18.67
N SER A 374 9.97 -2.76 18.40
CA SER A 374 10.92 -3.41 19.31
C SER A 374 12.32 -2.80 19.33
N VAL A 375 12.68 -2.06 18.27
CA VAL A 375 14.02 -1.43 18.12
C VAL A 375 14.36 -0.47 19.25
N GLY A 376 13.35 0.04 19.99
CA GLY A 376 13.54 0.86 21.20
C GLY A 376 14.37 0.21 22.29
N GLY A 377 14.68 -1.08 22.20
CA GLY A 377 15.58 -1.79 23.11
C GLY A 377 17.06 -1.76 22.70
N SER A 378 17.41 -1.25 21.51
CA SER A 378 18.80 -1.29 21.03
C SER A 378 19.57 -0.03 21.39
N THR A 379 20.64 -0.19 22.17
CA THR A 379 21.60 0.86 22.49
C THR A 379 22.35 1.32 21.23
N ILE A 380 22.74 0.40 20.37
CA ILE A 380 23.39 0.74 19.09
C ILE A 380 22.45 1.58 18.23
N ALA A 381 21.15 1.24 18.14
CA ALA A 381 20.19 2.02 17.39
C ALA A 381 20.06 3.47 17.92
N TYR A 382 20.10 3.66 19.24
CA TYR A 382 20.12 5.00 19.87
C TYR A 382 21.44 5.73 19.60
N LEU A 383 22.57 5.06 19.76
CA LEU A 383 23.88 5.68 19.56
C LEU A 383 24.09 6.11 18.10
N THR A 384 23.53 5.38 17.15
CA THR A 384 23.65 5.63 15.71
C THR A 384 22.46 6.42 15.13
N ASP A 385 21.67 7.07 16.00
CA ASP A 385 20.54 7.96 15.69
C ASP A 385 19.34 7.30 14.98
N ILE A 386 19.30 5.97 14.89
CA ILE A 386 18.13 5.26 14.31
C ILE A 386 16.87 5.54 15.12
N ILE A 387 17.02 5.61 16.44
CA ILE A 387 15.95 5.95 17.40
C ILE A 387 16.42 7.06 18.33
N ASP A 388 15.49 7.72 19.00
CA ASP A 388 15.76 8.75 20.01
C ASP A 388 15.25 8.35 21.41
N VAL A 389 15.01 7.07 21.65
CA VAL A 389 14.78 6.48 22.99
C VAL A 389 16.09 5.89 23.48
N ASN A 390 16.62 6.38 24.59
CA ASN A 390 17.87 5.90 25.19
C ASN A 390 17.61 4.65 26.05
N PRO A 391 18.02 3.44 25.65
CA PRO A 391 17.75 2.20 26.38
C PRO A 391 18.35 2.18 27.80
N VAL A 392 19.50 2.84 28.01
CA VAL A 392 20.16 2.89 29.31
C VAL A 392 19.38 3.76 30.30
N VAL A 393 18.73 4.84 29.82
CA VAL A 393 17.91 5.75 30.64
C VAL A 393 16.50 5.18 30.87
N TRP A 394 15.86 4.65 29.82
CA TRP A 394 14.46 4.18 29.87
C TRP A 394 14.34 2.71 30.25
N ASN A 395 15.45 2.00 30.46
CA ASN A 395 15.50 0.61 30.88
C ASN A 395 14.70 -0.34 29.95
N THR A 396 14.80 -0.07 28.62
CA THR A 396 14.22 -0.91 27.59
C THR A 396 15.06 -2.18 27.35
N VAL A 397 14.52 -3.18 26.65
CA VAL A 397 15.12 -4.53 26.58
C VAL A 397 15.51 -4.90 25.16
N PHE A 398 16.83 -5.12 24.92
CA PHE A 398 17.40 -5.46 23.61
C PHE A 398 16.94 -6.82 23.07
N SER A 399 16.91 -7.87 23.91
CA SER A 399 16.57 -9.22 23.46
C SER A 399 15.15 -9.35 22.88
N ARG A 400 14.28 -8.36 23.16
CA ARG A 400 12.96 -8.23 22.53
C ARG A 400 13.06 -7.80 21.05
N PHE A 401 14.08 -7.04 20.68
CA PHE A 401 14.33 -6.60 19.32
C PHE A 401 15.08 -7.67 18.52
N ALA A 402 16.22 -8.11 18.98
CA ALA A 402 17.06 -9.09 18.32
C ALA A 402 17.64 -10.11 19.30
N ASN A 403 17.74 -11.38 18.88
CA ASN A 403 18.41 -12.43 19.60
C ASN A 403 19.05 -13.44 18.63
N GLU A 404 20.00 -14.23 19.09
CA GLU A 404 20.81 -15.11 18.25
C GLU A 404 20.07 -16.24 17.56
N ASP A 405 18.97 -16.69 18.13
CA ASP A 405 18.17 -17.81 17.64
C ASP A 405 17.01 -17.37 16.75
N ARG A 406 16.87 -16.06 16.57
CA ARG A 406 15.78 -15.49 15.78
C ARG A 406 16.09 -15.60 14.29
N LYS A 407 15.26 -16.33 13.57
CA LYS A 407 15.33 -16.41 12.10
C LYS A 407 14.72 -15.21 11.38
N GLU A 408 13.80 -14.51 12.06
CA GLU A 408 13.15 -13.32 11.54
C GLU A 408 13.89 -12.08 12.03
N ILE A 409 14.15 -11.15 11.13
CA ILE A 409 14.75 -9.86 11.48
C ILE A 409 13.69 -9.00 12.15
N GLY A 410 14.10 -8.25 13.17
CA GLY A 410 13.23 -7.25 13.78
C GLY A 410 13.00 -6.08 12.80
N ASP A 411 11.73 -5.70 12.61
CA ASP A 411 11.39 -4.54 11.80
C ASP A 411 11.83 -3.25 12.49
N ILE A 412 12.31 -2.31 11.68
CA ILE A 412 12.56 -0.91 12.10
C ILE A 412 11.63 -0.03 11.30
N ASP A 413 10.56 0.39 11.95
CA ASP A 413 9.59 1.32 11.38
C ASP A 413 10.00 2.77 11.70
N LEU A 414 9.86 3.67 10.74
CA LEU A 414 10.11 5.09 10.93
C LEU A 414 8.81 5.88 10.86
N ASP A 415 8.50 6.60 11.94
CA ASP A 415 7.42 7.59 11.94
C ASP A 415 7.96 8.91 11.40
N ILE A 416 7.39 9.39 10.29
CA ILE A 416 7.83 10.58 9.55
C ILE A 416 6.64 11.53 9.38
N ALA A 417 6.91 12.83 9.27
CA ALA A 417 5.89 13.80 8.89
C ALA A 417 5.30 13.45 7.51
N PRO A 418 3.97 13.28 7.37
CA PRO A 418 3.33 12.89 6.12
C PRO A 418 3.73 13.75 4.91
N SER A 419 3.90 15.05 5.10
CA SER A 419 4.29 15.99 4.03
C SER A 419 5.69 15.76 3.47
N GLN A 420 6.60 15.16 4.24
CA GLN A 420 8.00 14.98 3.88
C GLN A 420 8.37 13.52 3.52
N ARG A 421 7.46 12.58 3.71
CA ARG A 421 7.71 11.16 3.47
C ARG A 421 8.15 10.86 2.04
N HIS A 422 7.61 11.56 1.05
CA HIS A 422 7.99 11.39 -0.36
C HIS A 422 9.47 11.68 -0.61
N LEU A 423 10.06 12.67 0.08
CA LEU A 423 11.48 13.00 -0.04
C LEU A 423 12.38 11.84 0.39
N VAL A 424 11.96 11.09 1.41
CA VAL A 424 12.72 9.93 1.88
C VAL A 424 12.65 8.79 0.87
N TYR A 425 11.49 8.55 0.25
CA TYR A 425 11.38 7.58 -0.84
C TYR A 425 12.23 7.97 -2.04
N GLU A 426 12.21 9.23 -2.44
CA GLU A 426 13.01 9.75 -3.56
C GLU A 426 14.51 9.56 -3.29
N HIS A 427 14.97 9.89 -2.08
CA HIS A 427 16.35 9.66 -1.67
C HIS A 427 16.76 8.18 -1.73
N ILE A 428 15.91 7.27 -1.25
CA ILE A 428 16.17 5.82 -1.31
C ILE A 428 16.28 5.38 -2.78
N ILE A 429 15.36 5.79 -3.62
CA ILE A 429 15.34 5.43 -5.05
C ILE A 429 16.57 6.01 -5.76
N GLU A 430 16.94 7.25 -5.46
CA GLU A 430 18.12 7.90 -6.04
C GLU A 430 19.42 7.20 -5.61
N LYS A 431 19.51 6.80 -4.34
CA LYS A 431 20.72 6.15 -3.77
C LYS A 431 20.94 4.74 -4.33
N PHE A 432 19.89 3.92 -4.45
CA PHE A 432 20.01 2.50 -4.81
C PHE A 432 19.65 2.18 -6.26
N GLY A 433 18.98 3.09 -6.95
CA GLY A 433 18.48 2.91 -8.31
C GLY A 433 17.05 2.39 -8.36
N ALA A 434 16.33 2.81 -9.40
CA ALA A 434 14.94 2.47 -9.59
C ALA A 434 14.72 0.97 -9.93
N ASP A 435 15.75 0.26 -10.35
CA ASP A 435 15.73 -1.18 -10.64
C ASP A 435 15.89 -2.06 -9.39
N LYS A 436 16.42 -1.50 -8.31
CA LYS A 436 16.63 -2.18 -7.03
C LYS A 436 15.63 -1.74 -5.94
N THR A 437 14.73 -0.84 -6.28
CA THR A 437 13.72 -0.32 -5.36
C THR A 437 12.31 -0.49 -5.93
N ALA A 438 11.36 -0.87 -5.09
CA ALA A 438 9.97 -0.94 -5.47
C ALA A 438 9.05 -0.77 -4.25
N TYR A 439 7.86 -0.23 -4.47
CA TYR A 439 6.80 -0.24 -3.46
C TYR A 439 6.18 -1.63 -3.35
N VAL A 440 5.62 -1.94 -2.19
CA VAL A 440 4.99 -3.23 -1.93
C VAL A 440 3.58 -3.29 -2.54
N LEU A 441 3.22 -4.43 -3.12
CA LEU A 441 1.87 -4.69 -3.62
C LEU A 441 0.88 -4.87 -2.46
N ALA A 442 -0.25 -4.19 -2.56
CA ALA A 442 -1.42 -4.43 -1.74
C ALA A 442 -2.57 -4.93 -2.62
N ILE A 443 -3.09 -6.12 -2.32
CA ILE A 443 -4.24 -6.69 -3.00
C ILE A 443 -5.50 -6.32 -2.20
N GLY A 444 -6.37 -5.51 -2.81
CA GLY A 444 -7.66 -5.17 -2.22
C GLY A 444 -8.69 -6.26 -2.52
N THR A 445 -9.28 -6.82 -1.47
CA THR A 445 -10.38 -7.78 -1.57
C THR A 445 -11.71 -7.11 -1.26
N ILE A 446 -12.79 -7.63 -1.83
CA ILE A 446 -14.12 -7.12 -1.56
C ILE A 446 -14.58 -7.56 -0.16
N SER A 447 -14.86 -6.57 0.70
CA SER A 447 -15.34 -6.82 2.06
C SER A 447 -16.82 -7.23 2.08
N ASP A 448 -17.29 -7.76 3.20
CA ASP A 448 -18.70 -8.14 3.38
C ASP A 448 -19.66 -7.01 3.00
N LYS A 449 -19.46 -5.81 3.54
CA LYS A 449 -20.28 -4.65 3.23
C LYS A 449 -20.16 -4.20 1.79
N GLY A 450 -18.96 -4.26 1.23
CA GLY A 450 -18.68 -3.98 -0.17
C GLY A 450 -19.36 -4.98 -1.11
N THR A 451 -19.38 -6.25 -0.74
CA THR A 451 -20.07 -7.32 -1.49
C THR A 451 -21.56 -7.07 -1.57
N ILE A 452 -22.19 -6.69 -0.45
CA ILE A 452 -23.61 -6.34 -0.42
C ILE A 452 -23.89 -5.11 -1.33
N ASP A 453 -23.02 -4.10 -1.32
CA ASP A 453 -23.15 -2.92 -2.17
C ASP A 453 -23.06 -3.27 -3.66
N GLU A 454 -22.07 -4.07 -4.06
CA GLU A 454 -21.89 -4.45 -5.46
C GLU A 454 -23.06 -5.31 -5.97
N ILE A 455 -23.48 -6.30 -5.21
CA ILE A 455 -24.62 -7.14 -5.59
C ILE A 455 -25.92 -6.32 -5.62
N GLY A 456 -26.13 -5.44 -4.64
CA GLY A 456 -27.28 -4.53 -4.60
C GLY A 456 -27.36 -3.67 -5.85
N ARG A 457 -26.22 -3.16 -6.32
CA ARG A 457 -26.10 -2.39 -7.56
C ARG A 457 -26.41 -3.26 -8.79
N ALA A 458 -25.84 -4.44 -8.89
CA ALA A 458 -26.08 -5.37 -9.98
C ALA A 458 -27.54 -5.82 -10.11
N LEU A 459 -28.22 -5.98 -8.97
CA LEU A 459 -29.63 -6.37 -8.88
C LEU A 459 -30.59 -5.17 -8.94
N ASN A 460 -30.10 -3.95 -9.10
CA ASN A 460 -30.88 -2.70 -9.09
C ASN A 460 -31.72 -2.53 -7.83
N MET A 461 -31.21 -2.91 -6.66
CA MET A 461 -31.90 -2.75 -5.38
C MET A 461 -31.94 -1.26 -4.98
N PRO A 462 -33.05 -0.80 -4.36
CA PRO A 462 -33.10 0.55 -3.79
C PRO A 462 -31.97 0.77 -2.76
N LEU A 463 -31.35 1.95 -2.76
CA LEU A 463 -30.26 2.27 -1.84
C LEU A 463 -30.65 2.14 -0.35
N GLY A 464 -31.95 2.40 -0.03
CA GLY A 464 -32.48 2.22 1.31
C GLY A 464 -32.42 0.76 1.76
N ASP A 465 -32.81 -0.17 0.88
CA ASP A 465 -32.80 -1.60 1.17
C ASP A 465 -31.38 -2.13 1.33
N VAL A 466 -30.46 -1.70 0.48
CA VAL A 466 -29.04 -2.06 0.60
C VAL A 466 -28.44 -1.60 1.94
N LYS A 467 -28.74 -0.37 2.37
CA LYS A 467 -28.31 0.13 3.69
C LYS A 467 -28.91 -0.68 4.82
N GLN A 468 -30.18 -1.05 4.73
CA GLN A 468 -30.85 -1.87 5.74
C GLN A 468 -30.23 -3.26 5.84
N VAL A 469 -30.01 -3.93 4.70
CA VAL A 469 -29.34 -5.25 4.67
C VAL A 469 -27.96 -5.18 5.32
N LYS A 470 -27.14 -4.18 4.99
CA LYS A 470 -25.81 -3.99 5.61
C LYS A 470 -25.89 -3.79 7.11
N ALA A 471 -26.83 -2.99 7.57
CA ALA A 471 -27.01 -2.73 8.99
C ALA A 471 -27.44 -4.00 9.75
N GLN A 472 -28.39 -4.75 9.23
CA GLN A 472 -28.85 -6.01 9.81
C GLN A 472 -27.76 -7.08 9.79
N TYR A 473 -27.05 -7.22 8.67
CA TYR A 473 -25.93 -8.16 8.54
C TYR A 473 -24.85 -7.87 9.59
N SER A 474 -24.41 -6.61 9.70
CA SER A 474 -23.43 -6.22 10.70
C SER A 474 -23.93 -6.45 12.12
N LEU A 475 -25.19 -6.09 12.43
CA LEU A 475 -25.76 -6.28 13.77
C LEU A 475 -25.69 -7.75 14.19
N PHE A 476 -26.05 -8.67 13.31
CA PHE A 476 -26.06 -10.09 13.64
C PHE A 476 -24.65 -10.70 13.66
N THR A 477 -23.79 -10.37 12.70
CA THR A 477 -22.41 -10.88 12.66
C THR A 477 -21.57 -10.35 13.82
N ASP A 478 -21.65 -9.06 14.14
CA ASP A 478 -20.97 -8.46 15.28
C ASP A 478 -21.50 -9.06 16.59
N GLY A 479 -22.83 -9.29 16.68
CA GLY A 479 -23.48 -9.94 17.79
C GLY A 479 -23.04 -11.40 18.00
N ILE A 480 -22.87 -12.16 16.93
CA ILE A 480 -22.33 -13.55 16.98
C ILE A 480 -20.89 -13.53 17.47
N THR A 481 -20.05 -12.66 16.93
CA THR A 481 -18.65 -12.54 17.33
C THR A 481 -18.53 -12.16 18.82
N ASP A 482 -19.26 -11.12 19.26
CA ASP A 482 -19.27 -10.65 20.65
C ASP A 482 -19.71 -11.77 21.62
N CYS A 483 -20.78 -12.50 21.27
CA CYS A 483 -21.25 -13.62 22.11
C CYS A 483 -20.20 -14.74 22.19
N ASN A 484 -19.62 -15.14 21.06
CA ASN A 484 -18.59 -16.20 21.03
C ASN A 484 -17.34 -15.82 21.84
N ASP A 485 -16.89 -14.58 21.73
CA ASP A 485 -15.72 -14.10 22.47
C ASP A 485 -15.98 -14.07 23.99
N LYS A 486 -17.17 -13.63 24.40
CA LYS A 486 -17.58 -13.63 25.80
C LYS A 486 -17.78 -15.03 26.35
N ILE A 487 -18.36 -15.95 25.59
CA ILE A 487 -18.50 -17.37 25.97
C ILE A 487 -17.12 -17.98 26.19
N LYS A 488 -16.20 -17.81 25.24
CA LYS A 488 -14.81 -18.30 25.39
C LYS A 488 -14.11 -17.76 26.61
N LYS A 489 -14.32 -16.46 26.91
CA LYS A 489 -13.76 -15.83 28.13
C LYS A 489 -14.28 -16.47 29.41
N ILE A 490 -15.59 -16.70 29.51
CA ILE A 490 -16.19 -17.33 30.70
C ILE A 490 -15.73 -18.77 30.80
N GLU A 491 -15.70 -19.54 29.71
CA GLU A 491 -15.24 -20.93 29.68
C GLU A 491 -13.74 -21.08 29.98
N SER A 492 -12.96 -20.02 29.89
CA SER A 492 -11.54 -19.98 30.27
C SER A 492 -11.30 -19.76 31.78
N ILE A 493 -12.33 -19.45 32.55
CA ILE A 493 -12.23 -19.25 34.02
C ILE A 493 -12.19 -20.61 34.70
N ASP A 494 -11.15 -20.89 35.49
CA ASP A 494 -11.05 -22.12 36.26
C ASP A 494 -12.24 -22.25 37.23
N GLY A 495 -12.95 -23.38 37.13
CA GLY A 495 -14.11 -23.65 37.98
C GLY A 495 -15.40 -22.90 37.59
N TYR A 496 -15.48 -22.32 36.39
CA TYR A 496 -16.69 -21.64 35.90
C TYR A 496 -17.94 -22.52 35.97
N GLU A 497 -17.78 -23.84 35.79
CA GLU A 497 -18.86 -24.83 35.86
C GLU A 497 -19.52 -24.90 37.26
N ASN A 498 -18.85 -24.44 38.30
CA ASN A 498 -19.37 -24.40 39.65
C ASN A 498 -19.76 -22.99 40.09
N ASN A 499 -19.68 -21.99 39.21
CA ASN A 499 -20.02 -20.60 39.48
C ASN A 499 -21.39 -20.27 38.88
N GLU A 500 -22.40 -20.13 39.75
CA GLU A 500 -23.78 -19.85 39.36
C GLU A 500 -23.94 -18.59 38.50
N LYS A 501 -23.14 -17.55 38.72
CA LYS A 501 -23.13 -16.33 37.92
C LYS A 501 -22.57 -16.60 36.54
N CYS A 502 -21.43 -17.30 36.42
CA CYS A 502 -20.85 -17.67 35.13
C CYS A 502 -21.81 -18.53 34.30
N LEU A 503 -22.49 -19.48 34.92
CA LEU A 503 -23.48 -20.35 34.25
C LEU A 503 -24.67 -19.54 33.73
N LYS A 504 -25.16 -18.60 34.52
CA LYS A 504 -26.26 -17.71 34.10
C LYS A 504 -25.83 -16.81 32.94
N ASP A 505 -24.67 -16.19 33.03
CA ASP A 505 -24.12 -15.35 31.97
C ASP A 505 -23.90 -16.15 30.66
N LEU A 506 -23.45 -17.40 30.77
CA LEU A 506 -23.32 -18.32 29.63
C LEU A 506 -24.67 -18.66 28.98
N GLU A 507 -25.70 -18.92 29.79
CA GLU A 507 -27.06 -19.20 29.29
C GLU A 507 -27.63 -18.02 28.52
N GLU A 508 -27.49 -16.79 29.06
CA GLU A 508 -27.92 -15.56 28.39
C GLU A 508 -27.14 -15.32 27.08
N LEU A 509 -25.80 -15.53 27.09
CA LEU A 509 -24.98 -15.35 25.89
C LEU A 509 -25.28 -16.40 24.82
N ARG A 510 -25.48 -17.66 25.17
CA ARG A 510 -25.87 -18.72 24.25
C ARG A 510 -27.24 -18.49 23.64
N SER A 511 -28.22 -18.01 24.42
CA SER A 511 -29.54 -17.62 23.91
C SER A 511 -29.45 -16.46 22.94
N LYS A 512 -28.61 -15.47 23.23
CA LYS A 512 -28.39 -14.33 22.34
C LYS A 512 -27.64 -14.73 21.06
N LEU A 513 -26.68 -15.65 21.18
CA LEU A 513 -25.95 -16.24 20.04
C LEU A 513 -26.93 -16.95 19.11
N GLU A 514 -27.76 -17.85 19.63
CA GLU A 514 -28.77 -18.58 18.86
C GLU A 514 -29.76 -17.63 18.16
N TYR A 515 -30.18 -16.57 18.84
CA TYR A 515 -31.04 -15.52 18.24
C TYR A 515 -30.33 -14.85 17.06
N ASN A 516 -29.08 -14.44 17.21
CA ASN A 516 -28.31 -13.76 16.15
C ASN A 516 -28.04 -14.71 14.97
N GLU A 517 -27.66 -15.95 15.22
CA GLU A 517 -27.46 -16.97 14.18
C GLU A 517 -28.74 -17.25 13.39
N LYS A 518 -29.85 -17.42 14.08
CA LYS A 518 -31.17 -17.61 13.45
C LYS A 518 -31.59 -16.39 12.63
N SER A 519 -31.39 -15.20 13.17
CA SER A 519 -31.72 -13.94 12.49
C SER A 519 -30.87 -13.72 11.25
N LEU A 520 -29.57 -14.02 11.32
CA LEU A 520 -28.67 -13.99 10.18
C LEU A 520 -29.07 -15.00 9.11
N LYS A 521 -29.42 -16.21 9.53
CA LYS A 521 -29.94 -17.24 8.63
C LYS A 521 -31.23 -16.83 7.95
N ASP A 522 -32.18 -16.27 8.68
CA ASP A 522 -33.43 -15.77 8.14
C ASP A 522 -33.20 -14.59 7.16
N LEU A 523 -32.25 -13.71 7.47
CA LEU A 523 -31.84 -12.62 6.57
C LEU A 523 -31.31 -13.20 5.25
N LYS A 524 -30.42 -14.21 5.33
CA LYS A 524 -29.79 -14.81 4.16
C LYS A 524 -30.74 -15.67 3.33
N GLU A 525 -31.47 -16.56 3.96
CA GLU A 525 -32.25 -17.60 3.28
C GLU A 525 -33.68 -17.18 2.93
N LYS A 526 -34.32 -16.28 3.73
CA LYS A 526 -35.72 -15.91 3.55
C LYS A 526 -35.92 -14.49 3.02
N GLN A 527 -35.18 -13.51 3.56
CA GLN A 527 -35.41 -12.11 3.19
C GLN A 527 -34.69 -11.71 1.90
N TYR A 528 -33.41 -12.11 1.76
CA TYR A 528 -32.58 -11.76 0.61
C TYR A 528 -31.83 -12.95 0.02
N PRO A 529 -32.48 -14.09 -0.30
CA PRO A 529 -31.79 -15.31 -0.71
C PRO A 529 -30.95 -15.14 -1.96
N LYS A 530 -31.41 -14.36 -2.93
CA LYS A 530 -30.66 -14.12 -4.17
C LYS A 530 -29.41 -13.26 -3.93
N LEU A 531 -29.46 -12.30 -3.03
CA LEU A 531 -28.31 -11.47 -2.68
C LEU A 531 -27.23 -12.34 -2.03
N PHE A 532 -27.61 -13.12 -1.03
CA PHE A 532 -26.68 -13.93 -0.28
C PHE A 532 -26.18 -15.15 -1.04
N TYR A 533 -26.91 -15.66 -2.01
CA TYR A 533 -26.40 -16.66 -2.96
C TYR A 533 -25.13 -16.14 -3.69
N TYR A 534 -25.16 -14.92 -4.19
CA TYR A 534 -23.98 -14.32 -4.82
C TYR A 534 -22.94 -13.82 -3.81
N PHE A 535 -23.36 -13.44 -2.62
CA PHE A 535 -22.48 -12.96 -1.56
C PHE A 535 -21.44 -14.01 -1.18
N ASP A 536 -21.85 -15.24 -0.93
CA ASP A 536 -20.96 -16.34 -0.55
C ASP A 536 -19.96 -16.69 -1.69
N GLY A 537 -20.30 -16.39 -2.93
CA GLY A 537 -19.43 -16.59 -4.08
C GLY A 537 -18.46 -15.46 -4.38
N LEU A 538 -18.72 -14.24 -3.85
CA LEU A 538 -17.96 -13.02 -4.19
C LEU A 538 -17.15 -12.45 -3.03
N VAL A 539 -17.57 -12.67 -1.78
CA VAL A 539 -16.86 -12.13 -0.61
C VAL A 539 -15.42 -12.60 -0.59
N GLY A 540 -14.50 -11.68 -0.30
CA GLY A 540 -13.07 -11.98 -0.28
C GLY A 540 -12.37 -12.06 -1.65
N THR A 541 -13.13 -11.91 -2.76
CA THR A 541 -12.52 -11.89 -4.10
C THR A 541 -11.60 -10.68 -4.27
N ALA A 542 -10.42 -10.89 -4.84
CA ALA A 542 -9.49 -9.81 -5.18
C ALA A 542 -10.09 -8.94 -6.30
N ILE A 543 -10.20 -7.63 -6.06
CA ILE A 543 -10.82 -6.66 -6.97
C ILE A 543 -9.91 -5.51 -7.37
N SER A 544 -8.80 -5.33 -6.70
CA SER A 544 -7.85 -4.26 -7.01
C SER A 544 -6.43 -4.62 -6.63
N GLN A 545 -5.50 -4.05 -7.38
CA GLN A 545 -4.09 -4.00 -7.04
C GLN A 545 -3.74 -2.54 -6.77
N SER A 546 -3.05 -2.29 -5.68
CA SER A 546 -2.63 -0.96 -5.26
C SER A 546 -1.25 -1.00 -4.60
N MET A 547 -0.69 0.16 -4.41
CA MET A 547 0.55 0.33 -3.67
C MET A 547 0.26 0.31 -2.15
N HIS A 548 1.03 -0.46 -1.40
CA HIS A 548 1.00 -0.39 0.06
C HIS A 548 1.45 1.00 0.53
N PRO A 549 0.73 1.64 1.45
CA PRO A 549 0.95 3.07 1.73
C PRO A 549 2.27 3.40 2.41
N ALA A 550 2.95 2.44 3.04
CA ALA A 550 4.10 2.72 3.89
C ALA A 550 5.39 1.99 3.49
N GLY A 551 5.28 0.84 2.81
CA GLY A 551 6.43 -0.05 2.58
C GLY A 551 7.18 0.22 1.28
N ILE A 552 8.50 0.27 1.34
CA ILE A 552 9.40 0.21 0.20
C ILE A 552 10.37 -0.95 0.38
N ILE A 553 10.66 -1.65 -0.70
CA ILE A 553 11.71 -2.68 -0.77
C ILE A 553 12.97 -2.03 -1.32
N VAL A 554 14.10 -2.36 -0.72
CA VAL A 554 15.44 -2.06 -1.24
C VAL A 554 16.20 -3.38 -1.33
N SER A 555 16.70 -3.71 -2.51
CA SER A 555 17.29 -5.01 -2.81
C SER A 555 18.73 -4.87 -3.32
N PRO A 556 19.64 -5.79 -3.01
CA PRO A 556 20.96 -5.84 -3.64
C PRO A 556 20.89 -6.32 -5.09
N VAL A 557 19.82 -7.03 -5.47
CA VAL A 557 19.58 -7.53 -6.83
C VAL A 557 18.49 -6.73 -7.50
N THR A 558 18.45 -6.74 -8.83
CA THR A 558 17.39 -6.11 -9.62
C THR A 558 16.04 -6.78 -9.33
N LEU A 559 15.01 -5.96 -9.14
CA LEU A 559 13.66 -6.42 -8.79
C LEU A 559 12.82 -6.79 -10.02
N PRO A 560 12.86 -6.01 -11.14
CA PRO A 560 11.99 -6.28 -12.28
C PRO A 560 12.13 -7.70 -12.83
N ASP A 561 13.33 -8.18 -13.01
CA ASP A 561 13.62 -9.50 -13.57
C ASP A 561 13.44 -10.63 -12.53
N ASN A 562 13.96 -10.46 -11.31
CA ASN A 562 13.98 -11.53 -10.32
C ASN A 562 12.60 -11.79 -9.67
N TYR A 563 11.77 -10.75 -9.46
CA TYR A 563 10.51 -10.85 -8.73
C TYR A 563 9.30 -10.31 -9.49
N GLY A 564 9.54 -9.65 -10.62
CA GLY A 564 8.50 -8.94 -11.37
C GLY A 564 8.09 -7.63 -10.71
N THR A 565 7.87 -6.63 -11.53
CA THR A 565 7.36 -5.31 -11.13
C THR A 565 6.39 -4.78 -12.17
N PHE A 566 5.63 -3.76 -11.78
CA PHE A 566 4.79 -3.00 -12.71
C PHE A 566 4.72 -1.53 -12.27
N TRP A 567 4.35 -0.66 -13.19
CA TRP A 567 4.26 0.77 -12.93
C TRP A 567 2.83 1.20 -12.62
N SER A 568 2.67 1.98 -11.56
CA SER A 568 1.40 2.65 -11.25
C SER A 568 1.16 3.83 -12.21
N LYS A 569 -0.08 4.34 -12.24
CA LYS A 569 -0.43 5.54 -13.01
C LYS A 569 0.37 6.79 -12.60
N ASP A 570 0.82 6.82 -11.37
CA ASP A 570 1.59 7.92 -10.79
C ASP A 570 3.11 7.74 -10.99
N GLY A 571 3.53 6.84 -11.87
CA GLY A 571 4.94 6.60 -12.21
C GLY A 571 5.76 5.95 -11.08
N LYS A 572 5.14 5.17 -10.22
CA LYS A 572 5.79 4.42 -9.13
C LYS A 572 5.89 2.95 -9.50
N ARG A 573 7.08 2.35 -9.31
CA ARG A 573 7.30 0.92 -9.53
C ARG A 573 6.79 0.13 -8.32
N ILE A 574 5.94 -0.85 -8.56
CA ILE A 574 5.34 -1.73 -7.54
C ILE A 574 5.82 -3.15 -7.78
N LEU A 575 6.21 -3.85 -6.73
CA LEU A 575 6.58 -5.26 -6.79
C LEU A 575 5.36 -6.12 -7.15
N SER A 576 5.53 -7.16 -7.95
CA SER A 576 4.43 -8.04 -8.37
C SER A 576 4.03 -9.11 -7.35
N ILE A 577 4.77 -9.21 -6.24
CA ILE A 577 4.51 -10.12 -5.13
C ILE A 577 4.00 -9.33 -3.90
N ASN A 578 3.14 -9.96 -3.13
CA ASN A 578 2.54 -9.36 -1.93
C ASN A 578 3.44 -9.53 -0.69
N MET A 579 2.95 -9.04 0.46
CA MET A 579 3.71 -9.03 1.72
C MET A 579 4.11 -10.42 2.22
N GLU A 580 3.26 -11.42 2.07
CA GLU A 580 3.55 -12.79 2.52
C GLU A 580 4.66 -13.40 1.67
N GLU A 581 4.58 -13.23 0.37
CA GLU A 581 5.56 -13.71 -0.61
C GLU A 581 6.92 -12.99 -0.48
N ILE A 582 6.91 -11.69 -0.13
CA ILE A 582 8.11 -10.91 0.19
C ILE A 582 8.88 -11.58 1.33
N HIS A 583 8.17 -12.01 2.39
CA HIS A 583 8.79 -12.74 3.50
C HIS A 583 9.32 -14.12 3.09
N GLU A 584 8.62 -14.83 2.22
CA GLU A 584 9.06 -16.15 1.72
C GLU A 584 10.38 -16.07 0.94
N VAL A 585 10.61 -14.99 0.20
CA VAL A 585 11.86 -14.77 -0.56
C VAL A 585 12.88 -13.92 0.21
N SER A 586 12.62 -13.63 1.47
CA SER A 586 13.50 -12.88 2.38
C SER A 586 13.97 -11.52 1.84
N LEU A 587 13.09 -10.83 1.10
CA LEU A 587 13.25 -9.42 0.80
C LEU A 587 12.88 -8.60 2.05
N VAL A 588 13.60 -7.50 2.28
CA VAL A 588 13.40 -6.65 3.45
C VAL A 588 12.56 -5.44 3.07
N LYS A 589 11.45 -5.29 3.79
CA LYS A 589 10.57 -4.12 3.68
C LYS A 589 10.99 -3.06 4.69
N TYR A 590 11.04 -1.82 4.23
CA TYR A 590 11.27 -0.64 5.06
C TYR A 590 9.96 0.13 5.18
N ASP A 591 9.43 0.25 6.39
CA ASP A 591 8.17 0.96 6.64
C ASP A 591 8.43 2.41 7.04
N LEU A 592 8.04 3.31 6.14
CA LEU A 592 8.05 4.74 6.35
C LEU A 592 6.61 5.20 6.62
N LEU A 593 6.27 5.35 7.88
CA LEU A 593 4.89 5.60 8.31
C LEU A 593 4.64 7.10 8.49
N GLY A 594 3.61 7.60 7.83
CA GLY A 594 3.18 8.98 8.02
C GLY A 594 2.43 9.13 9.35
N LEU A 595 3.03 9.82 10.33
CA LEU A 595 2.39 10.08 11.61
C LEU A 595 2.00 11.57 11.73
N LYS A 596 0.69 11.84 11.79
CA LYS A 596 0.11 13.18 11.92
C LYS A 596 0.73 13.98 13.08
N ASN A 597 1.01 13.34 14.22
CA ASN A 597 1.58 14.01 15.37
C ASN A 597 3.01 14.51 15.15
N ILE A 598 3.82 13.80 14.35
CA ILE A 598 5.15 14.30 13.93
C ILE A 598 5.02 15.56 13.09
N GLU A 599 4.05 15.60 12.17
CA GLU A 599 3.72 16.80 11.40
C GLU A 599 3.29 17.95 12.31
N ILE A 600 2.40 17.70 13.27
CA ILE A 600 1.95 18.74 14.23
C ILE A 600 3.12 19.28 15.04
N ILE A 601 4.01 18.41 15.54
CA ILE A 601 5.20 18.83 16.29
C ILE A 601 6.10 19.69 15.41
N LYS A 602 6.38 19.23 14.18
CA LYS A 602 7.19 19.95 13.20
C LYS A 602 6.61 21.34 12.90
N ASP A 603 5.36 21.40 12.49
CA ASP A 603 4.67 22.64 12.14
C ASP A 603 4.62 23.61 13.35
N THR A 604 4.41 23.08 14.56
CA THR A 604 4.44 23.89 15.79
C THR A 604 5.82 24.50 16.02
N CYS A 605 6.88 23.71 15.86
CA CYS A 605 8.25 24.18 16.04
C CYS A 605 8.63 25.25 15.00
N GLU A 606 8.20 25.07 13.74
CA GLU A 606 8.39 26.04 12.68
C GLU A 606 7.65 27.35 12.97
N LEU A 607 6.39 27.28 13.39
CA LEU A 607 5.59 28.47 13.75
C LEU A 607 6.12 29.20 14.99
N ALA A 608 6.63 28.45 15.97
CA ALA A 608 7.21 28.99 17.19
C ALA A 608 8.68 29.41 17.04
N HIS A 609 9.30 29.17 15.87
CA HIS A 609 10.72 29.41 15.61
C HIS A 609 11.66 28.74 16.62
N ILE A 610 11.35 27.51 17.02
CA ILE A 610 12.17 26.69 17.90
C ILE A 610 12.71 25.46 17.17
N PRO A 611 13.87 24.92 17.58
CA PRO A 611 14.39 23.68 17.02
C PRO A 611 13.44 22.52 17.33
N TYR A 612 13.42 21.52 16.44
CA TYR A 612 12.68 20.28 16.69
C TYR A 612 13.28 19.58 17.94
N PRO A 613 12.46 19.23 18.93
CA PRO A 613 12.95 18.68 20.19
C PRO A 613 13.51 17.27 20.05
N LYS A 614 14.65 17.02 20.66
CA LYS A 614 15.26 15.69 20.82
C LYS A 614 15.06 15.19 22.24
N SER A 615 15.10 13.87 22.44
CA SER A 615 14.84 13.28 23.76
C SER A 615 15.71 13.87 24.90
N HIS A 616 16.96 14.20 24.60
CA HIS A 616 17.91 14.78 25.55
C HIS A 616 17.72 16.29 25.80
N THR A 617 16.90 16.98 25.01
CA THR A 617 16.64 18.43 25.15
C THR A 617 15.35 18.73 25.91
N VAL A 618 14.56 17.71 26.21
CA VAL A 618 13.24 17.83 26.81
C VAL A 618 13.30 17.51 28.30
N ASN A 619 12.64 18.33 29.12
CA ASN A 619 12.41 17.99 30.52
C ASN A 619 11.18 17.09 30.63
N TRP A 620 11.41 15.76 30.75
CA TRP A 620 10.36 14.76 30.89
C TRP A 620 9.63 14.79 32.24
N ASN A 621 10.16 15.53 33.21
CA ASN A 621 9.62 15.66 34.56
C ASN A 621 9.06 17.06 34.83
N ASP A 622 8.60 17.78 33.81
CA ASP A 622 8.04 19.12 33.96
C ASP A 622 6.66 19.04 34.61
N GLU A 623 6.60 19.38 35.91
CA GLU A 623 5.38 19.35 36.69
C GLU A 623 4.23 20.18 36.08
N LYS A 624 4.56 21.29 35.41
CA LYS A 624 3.54 22.12 34.78
C LYS A 624 2.88 21.43 33.62
N VAL A 625 3.68 20.74 32.78
CA VAL A 625 3.16 19.97 31.65
C VAL A 625 2.29 18.84 32.15
N TRP A 626 2.76 18.08 33.13
CA TRP A 626 1.98 16.97 33.73
C TRP A 626 0.68 17.43 34.36
N ALA A 627 0.69 18.57 35.07
CA ALA A 627 -0.52 19.11 35.68
C ALA A 627 -1.60 19.50 34.65
N HIS A 628 -1.19 19.80 33.40
CA HIS A 628 -2.09 20.29 32.34
C HIS A 628 -2.27 19.30 31.18
N ILE A 629 -1.63 18.14 31.22
CA ILE A 629 -1.74 17.16 30.12
C ILE A 629 -3.19 16.68 29.91
N ALA A 630 -3.94 16.56 31.01
CA ALA A 630 -5.31 16.08 31.03
C ALA A 630 -6.37 17.19 30.89
N ASP A 631 -6.00 18.44 30.56
CA ASP A 631 -6.97 19.52 30.33
C ASP A 631 -7.76 19.36 29.03
N SER A 632 -7.17 18.72 28.02
CA SER A 632 -7.80 18.47 26.73
C SER A 632 -7.19 17.24 26.05
N PRO A 633 -7.98 16.44 25.29
CA PRO A 633 -7.46 15.34 24.49
C PRO A 633 -6.78 15.80 23.19
N VAL A 634 -6.97 17.04 22.80
CA VAL A 634 -6.57 17.57 21.48
C VAL A 634 -5.08 17.41 21.24
N GLY A 635 -4.74 16.63 20.24
CA GLY A 635 -3.40 16.36 19.76
C GLY A 635 -2.55 15.51 20.70
N ILE A 636 -3.06 14.97 21.79
CA ILE A 636 -2.32 14.06 22.68
C ILE A 636 -2.33 12.65 22.06
N PHE A 637 -1.22 12.33 21.41
CA PHE A 637 -1.11 11.07 20.67
C PHE A 637 -1.49 9.84 21.50
N GLN A 638 -2.31 8.97 20.95
CA GLN A 638 -2.95 7.78 21.56
C GLN A 638 -4.09 8.08 22.55
N PHE A 639 -4.26 9.33 23.01
CA PHE A 639 -5.27 9.72 24.00
C PHE A 639 -6.34 10.67 23.46
N GLU A 640 -6.51 10.72 22.14
CA GLU A 640 -7.47 11.61 21.48
C GLU A 640 -8.92 11.09 21.57
N SER A 641 -9.11 9.75 21.64
CA SER A 641 -10.44 9.20 21.82
C SER A 641 -10.99 9.44 23.22
N LYS A 642 -12.30 9.64 23.35
CA LYS A 642 -12.95 9.86 24.64
C LYS A 642 -12.57 8.81 25.69
N PHE A 643 -12.59 7.53 25.32
CA PHE A 643 -12.24 6.42 26.21
C PHE A 643 -10.78 6.48 26.70
N ALA A 644 -9.85 6.73 25.78
CA ALA A 644 -8.42 6.83 26.12
C ALA A 644 -8.15 8.07 26.98
N TYR A 645 -8.76 9.20 26.65
CA TYR A 645 -8.65 10.43 27.42
C TYR A 645 -9.22 10.30 28.84
N ASP A 646 -10.42 9.73 28.99
CA ASP A 646 -11.04 9.50 30.29
C ASP A 646 -10.17 8.54 31.14
N SER A 647 -9.53 7.55 30.52
CA SER A 647 -8.60 6.64 31.20
C SER A 647 -7.34 7.35 31.70
N MET A 648 -6.71 8.19 30.82
CA MET A 648 -5.55 9.00 31.17
C MET A 648 -5.87 9.96 32.34
N LYS A 649 -7.02 10.61 32.27
CA LYS A 649 -7.49 11.52 33.33
C LYS A 649 -7.74 10.81 34.64
N LYS A 650 -8.35 9.61 34.61
CA LYS A 650 -8.63 8.80 35.81
C LYS A 650 -7.34 8.31 36.47
N PHE A 651 -6.30 7.99 35.70
CA PHE A 651 -5.03 7.50 36.21
C PHE A 651 -4.16 8.61 36.81
N GLU A 652 -4.39 9.87 36.44
CA GLU A 652 -3.62 11.04 36.89
C GLU A 652 -2.11 10.90 36.58
N CYS A 653 -1.78 10.72 35.28
CA CYS A 653 -0.41 10.49 34.86
C CYS A 653 0.56 11.62 35.24
N HIS A 654 1.72 11.26 35.78
CA HIS A 654 2.78 12.17 36.20
C HIS A 654 4.14 11.92 35.52
N CYS A 655 4.27 10.86 34.76
CA CYS A 655 5.50 10.52 34.05
C CYS A 655 5.19 9.76 32.75
N VAL A 656 6.20 9.61 31.89
CA VAL A 656 6.07 8.87 30.61
C VAL A 656 5.70 7.41 30.85
N ASN A 657 6.18 6.80 31.95
CA ASN A 657 5.81 5.42 32.27
C ASN A 657 4.31 5.28 32.54
N ASP A 658 3.70 6.22 33.23
CA ASP A 658 2.25 6.25 33.50
C ASP A 658 1.46 6.29 32.19
N LEU A 659 1.85 7.16 31.24
CA LEU A 659 1.25 7.16 29.90
C LEU A 659 1.41 5.80 29.20
N SER A 660 2.55 5.14 29.35
CA SER A 660 2.80 3.82 28.77
C SER A 660 1.90 2.75 29.37
N LEU A 661 1.69 2.77 30.70
CA LEU A 661 0.77 1.88 31.40
C LEU A 661 -0.68 2.08 30.95
N VAL A 662 -1.14 3.33 30.89
CA VAL A 662 -2.49 3.65 30.42
C VAL A 662 -2.65 3.25 28.95
N ASN A 663 -1.68 3.55 28.10
CA ASN A 663 -1.70 3.17 26.68
C ASN A 663 -1.82 1.64 26.50
N ALA A 664 -1.11 0.86 27.29
CA ALA A 664 -1.24 -0.59 27.30
C ALA A 664 -2.64 -1.05 27.78
N SER A 665 -3.16 -0.42 28.84
CA SER A 665 -4.42 -0.81 29.47
C SER A 665 -5.66 -0.52 28.62
N ILE A 666 -5.66 0.52 27.78
CA ILE A 666 -6.79 0.89 26.90
C ILE A 666 -6.96 -0.04 25.71
N ARG A 667 -5.98 -0.89 25.42
CA ARG A 667 -6.11 -1.93 24.38
C ARG A 667 -7.17 -2.97 24.81
N PRO A 668 -7.82 -3.65 23.86
CA PRO A 668 -8.78 -4.73 24.20
C PRO A 668 -8.18 -5.76 25.16
N SER A 669 -6.89 -6.04 24.98
CA SER A 669 -6.13 -6.95 25.83
C SER A 669 -5.99 -6.50 27.29
N GLY A 670 -6.11 -5.22 27.60
CA GLY A 670 -6.00 -4.68 28.95
C GLY A 670 -7.27 -4.83 29.82
N GLU A 671 -8.37 -5.30 29.27
CA GLU A 671 -9.68 -5.33 29.93
C GLU A 671 -9.67 -6.04 31.30
N SER A 672 -8.85 -7.08 31.45
CA SER A 672 -8.80 -7.89 32.69
C SER A 672 -8.21 -7.14 33.91
N TYR A 673 -7.33 -6.17 33.70
CA TYR A 673 -6.65 -5.44 34.78
C TYR A 673 -6.88 -3.93 34.78
N ARG A 674 -7.42 -3.38 33.69
CA ARG A 674 -7.58 -1.93 33.44
C ARG A 674 -8.23 -1.18 34.60
N ASP A 675 -9.40 -1.62 35.04
CA ASP A 675 -10.19 -0.87 36.04
C ASP A 675 -9.46 -0.81 37.37
N ARG A 676 -8.77 -1.88 37.76
CA ARG A 676 -7.94 -1.97 38.97
C ARG A 676 -6.70 -1.09 38.83
N LEU A 677 -6.02 -1.14 37.66
CA LEU A 677 -4.86 -0.30 37.40
C LEU A 677 -5.24 1.19 37.43
N LEU A 678 -6.32 1.57 36.74
CA LEU A 678 -6.78 2.96 36.70
C LEU A 678 -7.32 3.47 38.05
N ALA A 679 -7.67 2.57 38.97
CA ALA A 679 -8.07 2.91 40.32
C ALA A 679 -6.91 2.88 41.32
N HIS A 680 -5.66 2.66 40.83
CA HIS A 680 -4.47 2.44 41.68
C HIS A 680 -4.66 1.37 42.76
N GLU A 681 -5.47 0.34 42.44
CA GLU A 681 -5.63 -0.78 43.36
C GLU A 681 -4.34 -1.61 43.41
N PRO A 682 -3.85 -1.95 44.62
CA PRO A 682 -2.63 -2.75 44.73
C PRO A 682 -2.85 -4.16 44.15
N ASN A 683 -1.90 -4.60 43.34
CA ASN A 683 -1.85 -5.97 42.86
C ASN A 683 -0.79 -6.76 43.65
N LYS A 684 -1.21 -7.85 44.29
CA LYS A 684 -0.32 -8.67 45.11
C LYS A 684 0.21 -9.84 44.26
N ASN A 685 1.51 -9.93 44.18
CA ASN A 685 2.21 -11.01 43.50
C ASN A 685 2.57 -12.16 44.44
N PRO A 686 3.04 -13.31 43.90
CA PRO A 686 3.44 -14.46 44.72
C PRO A 686 4.58 -14.19 45.71
N SER A 687 5.44 -13.20 45.47
CA SER A 687 6.54 -12.85 46.37
C SER A 687 6.93 -11.37 46.33
N GLU A 688 7.63 -10.91 47.37
CA GLU A 688 8.20 -9.56 47.43
C GLU A 688 9.24 -9.31 46.30
N LEU A 689 9.93 -10.36 45.87
CA LEU A 689 10.89 -10.29 44.76
C LEU A 689 10.20 -9.91 43.43
N ILE A 690 9.02 -10.46 43.18
CA ILE A 690 8.19 -10.16 42.02
C ILE A 690 7.51 -8.80 42.20
N ASP A 691 7.03 -8.46 43.40
CA ASP A 691 6.48 -7.13 43.69
C ASP A 691 7.49 -6.02 43.35
N LYS A 692 8.78 -6.22 43.74
CA LYS A 692 9.86 -5.31 43.43
C LYS A 692 10.16 -5.23 41.91
N LEU A 693 10.08 -6.36 41.21
CA LEU A 693 10.26 -6.39 39.74
C LEU A 693 9.19 -5.54 39.02
N LEU A 694 7.95 -5.58 39.51
CA LEU A 694 6.79 -4.93 38.90
C LEU A 694 6.39 -3.61 39.63
N GLU A 695 7.29 -3.05 40.45
CA GLU A 695 7.01 -1.83 41.21
C GLU A 695 6.61 -0.66 40.33
N ASP A 696 7.35 -0.44 39.22
CA ASP A 696 7.10 0.60 38.23
C ASP A 696 5.75 0.43 37.47
N ASN A 697 5.14 -0.76 37.54
CA ASN A 697 3.87 -1.11 36.94
C ASN A 697 2.74 -1.29 37.98
N HIS A 698 2.91 -0.75 39.16
CA HIS A 698 1.95 -0.89 40.30
C HIS A 698 1.64 -2.35 40.65
N GLY A 699 2.60 -3.26 40.44
CA GLY A 699 2.47 -4.69 40.68
C GLY A 699 1.79 -5.49 39.56
N PHE A 700 1.40 -4.87 38.46
CA PHE A 700 0.74 -5.55 37.33
C PHE A 700 1.75 -6.04 36.31
N LEU A 701 1.58 -7.26 35.83
CA LEU A 701 2.33 -7.81 34.66
C LEU A 701 1.68 -7.32 33.39
N ILE A 702 2.23 -6.26 32.78
CA ILE A 702 1.64 -5.54 31.64
C ILE A 702 2.45 -5.72 30.36
N PHE A 703 3.77 -5.67 30.47
CA PHE A 703 4.64 -5.65 29.30
C PHE A 703 5.31 -7.00 29.04
N GLN A 704 5.58 -7.29 27.80
CA GLN A 704 6.34 -8.48 27.38
C GLN A 704 7.75 -8.45 27.95
N GLU A 705 8.32 -7.26 28.07
CA GLU A 705 9.63 -7.02 28.66
C GLU A 705 9.70 -7.35 30.15
N ASP A 706 8.58 -7.28 30.88
CA ASP A 706 8.53 -7.69 32.29
C ASP A 706 8.76 -9.21 32.43
N THR A 707 8.17 -9.99 31.53
CA THR A 707 8.44 -11.44 31.48
C THR A 707 9.90 -11.72 31.16
N ILE A 708 10.51 -10.98 30.25
CA ILE A 708 11.94 -11.13 29.93
C ILE A 708 12.78 -10.74 31.13
N LYS A 709 12.49 -9.61 31.79
CA LYS A 709 13.20 -9.18 33.03
C LYS A 709 13.09 -10.20 34.16
N PHE A 710 11.92 -10.83 34.33
CA PHE A 710 11.77 -11.92 35.28
C PHE A 710 12.72 -13.07 34.99
N LEU A 711 12.75 -13.53 33.70
CA LEU A 711 13.57 -14.66 33.31
C LEU A 711 15.06 -14.34 33.33
N THR A 712 15.47 -13.11 33.01
CA THR A 712 16.88 -12.68 33.03
C THR A 712 17.35 -12.29 34.41
N ASN A 713 16.70 -11.30 35.07
CA ASN A 713 17.19 -10.66 36.26
C ASN A 713 16.97 -11.51 37.51
N ILE A 714 15.87 -12.31 37.53
CA ILE A 714 15.54 -13.16 38.69
C ILE A 714 15.97 -14.60 38.44
N CYS A 715 15.64 -15.17 37.25
CA CYS A 715 15.97 -16.57 37.01
C CYS A 715 17.38 -16.76 36.39
N GLY A 716 18.09 -15.69 36.05
CA GLY A 716 19.49 -15.74 35.56
C GLY A 716 19.67 -16.32 34.17
N LEU A 717 18.61 -16.35 33.35
CA LEU A 717 18.69 -16.83 31.96
C LEU A 717 19.31 -15.78 31.05
N SER A 718 19.82 -16.22 29.91
CA SER A 718 20.28 -15.30 28.87
C SER A 718 19.10 -14.53 28.26
N GLY A 719 19.34 -13.35 27.70
CA GLY A 719 18.30 -12.58 27.02
C GLY A 719 17.66 -13.34 25.86
N SER A 720 18.44 -14.13 25.11
CA SER A 720 17.95 -14.98 24.03
C SER A 720 17.02 -16.09 24.52
N ASP A 721 17.44 -16.81 25.57
CA ASP A 721 16.61 -17.86 26.17
C ASP A 721 15.30 -17.28 26.74
N ALA A 722 15.38 -16.13 27.40
CA ALA A 722 14.23 -15.46 27.98
C ALA A 722 13.18 -15.05 26.92
N ASP A 723 13.60 -14.45 25.79
CA ASP A 723 12.66 -14.11 24.70
C ASP A 723 12.10 -15.36 24.01
N ASN A 724 12.93 -16.40 23.83
CA ASN A 724 12.48 -17.68 23.26
C ASN A 724 11.43 -18.37 24.15
N ILE A 725 11.63 -18.37 25.46
CA ILE A 725 10.66 -18.91 26.44
C ILE A 725 9.37 -18.07 26.44
N ARG A 726 9.48 -16.73 26.48
CA ARG A 726 8.31 -15.85 26.38
C ARG A 726 7.48 -16.15 25.13
N ARG A 727 8.13 -16.34 23.97
CA ARG A 727 7.46 -16.71 22.71
C ARG A 727 6.84 -18.09 22.76
N ALA A 728 7.53 -19.06 23.36
CA ALA A 728 7.02 -20.41 23.52
C ALA A 728 5.73 -20.41 24.38
N ILE A 729 5.71 -19.60 25.44
CA ILE A 729 4.50 -19.37 26.27
C ILE A 729 3.38 -18.77 25.41
N GLY A 730 3.64 -17.66 24.69
CA GLY A 730 2.63 -17.02 23.82
C GLY A 730 2.10 -17.91 22.72
N ARG A 731 2.92 -18.84 22.19
CA ARG A 731 2.54 -19.83 21.17
C ARG A 731 1.99 -21.13 21.75
N LYS A 732 1.85 -21.24 23.06
CA LYS A 732 1.40 -22.43 23.81
C LYS A 732 2.24 -23.69 23.50
N GLN A 733 3.54 -23.55 23.31
CA GLN A 733 4.50 -24.63 23.08
C GLN A 733 4.94 -25.25 24.40
N LYS A 734 4.12 -26.15 24.97
CA LYS A 734 4.33 -26.75 26.28
C LYS A 734 5.68 -27.46 26.41
N ASP A 735 6.09 -28.21 25.40
CA ASP A 735 7.34 -28.99 25.44
C ASP A 735 8.57 -28.09 25.69
N ARG A 736 8.58 -26.89 25.11
CA ARG A 736 9.69 -25.92 25.30
C ARG A 736 9.68 -25.30 26.68
N LEU A 737 8.52 -25.02 27.22
CA LEU A 737 8.39 -24.50 28.58
C LEU A 737 8.79 -25.54 29.61
N GLU A 738 8.34 -26.80 29.47
CA GLU A 738 8.72 -27.90 30.32
C GLU A 738 10.22 -28.16 30.30
N ALA A 739 10.88 -28.06 29.15
CA ALA A 739 12.32 -28.17 29.02
C ALA A 739 13.10 -27.05 29.76
N ALA A 740 12.56 -25.83 29.77
CA ALA A 740 13.20 -24.68 30.44
C ALA A 740 12.87 -24.60 31.95
N LEU A 741 11.80 -25.25 32.40
CA LEU A 741 11.30 -25.14 33.79
C LEU A 741 12.35 -25.42 34.85
N PRO A 742 13.20 -26.48 34.77
CA PRO A 742 14.22 -26.74 35.78
C PRO A 742 15.20 -25.57 35.97
N SER A 743 15.65 -24.96 34.88
CA SER A 743 16.58 -23.82 34.89
C SER A 743 15.91 -22.56 35.48
N ILE A 744 14.64 -22.33 35.16
CA ILE A 744 13.86 -21.21 35.71
C ILE A 744 13.73 -21.37 37.24
N LEU A 745 13.32 -22.53 37.69
CA LEU A 745 13.13 -22.79 39.12
C LEU A 745 14.44 -22.70 39.90
N GLU A 746 15.53 -23.26 39.38
CA GLU A 746 16.84 -23.18 40.02
C GLU A 746 17.33 -21.74 40.10
N GLY A 747 17.23 -20.97 38.99
CA GLY A 747 17.60 -19.55 38.98
C GLY A 747 16.79 -18.74 40.00
N TYR A 748 15.49 -18.93 40.03
CA TYR A 748 14.61 -18.25 41.00
C TYR A 748 14.97 -18.61 42.45
N CYS A 749 15.19 -19.90 42.76
CA CYS A 749 15.59 -20.35 44.09
C CYS A 749 16.93 -19.76 44.56
N ASN A 750 17.86 -19.52 43.64
CA ASN A 750 19.15 -18.88 43.95
C ASN A 750 19.00 -17.40 44.33
N MET A 751 17.99 -16.73 43.82
CA MET A 751 17.70 -15.30 44.07
C MET A 751 16.74 -15.11 45.26
N SER A 752 15.89 -16.08 45.53
CA SER A 752 14.91 -15.99 46.63
C SER A 752 15.56 -16.19 47.96
N SER A 753 15.13 -15.41 48.97
CA SER A 753 15.52 -15.60 50.39
C SER A 753 14.68 -16.69 51.08
N GLN A 754 13.70 -17.26 50.40
CA GLN A 754 12.78 -18.27 50.95
C GLN A 754 13.37 -19.69 50.83
N PRO A 755 12.90 -20.63 51.68
CA PRO A 755 13.21 -22.03 51.49
C PRO A 755 12.81 -22.55 50.12
N ARG A 756 13.60 -23.47 49.52
CA ARG A 756 13.45 -23.94 48.16
C ARG A 756 12.01 -24.34 47.77
N GLU A 757 11.32 -25.09 48.67
CA GLU A 757 9.93 -25.48 48.45
C GLU A 757 8.95 -24.30 48.27
N ILE A 758 9.20 -23.19 48.98
CA ILE A 758 8.40 -21.98 48.91
C ILE A 758 8.78 -21.21 47.66
N ALA A 759 10.06 -21.05 47.38
CA ALA A 759 10.57 -20.38 46.20
C ALA A 759 10.11 -21.04 44.88
N GLU A 760 10.12 -22.40 44.85
CA GLU A 760 9.60 -23.13 43.68
C GLU A 760 8.09 -22.89 43.44
N LYS A 761 7.28 -22.82 44.52
CA LYS A 761 5.86 -22.52 44.45
C LYS A 761 5.61 -21.07 44.00
N GLU A 762 6.38 -20.11 44.48
CA GLU A 762 6.31 -18.71 44.08
C GLU A 762 6.62 -18.57 42.58
N ALA A 763 7.70 -19.20 42.09
CA ALA A 763 8.09 -19.19 40.70
C ALA A 763 7.03 -19.83 39.80
N GLN A 764 6.49 -20.99 40.19
CA GLN A 764 5.43 -21.68 39.45
C GLN A 764 4.14 -20.87 39.40
N ALA A 765 3.76 -20.23 40.50
CA ALA A 765 2.60 -19.34 40.55
C ALA A 765 2.75 -18.13 39.62
N PHE A 766 3.94 -17.55 39.56
CA PHE A 766 4.19 -16.43 38.64
C PHE A 766 4.27 -16.88 37.18
N LEU A 767 4.88 -18.03 36.87
CA LEU A 767 4.83 -18.61 35.53
C LEU A 767 3.40 -18.83 35.02
N LYS A 768 2.51 -19.25 35.94
CA LYS A 768 1.08 -19.37 35.59
C LYS A 768 0.47 -18.02 35.28
N ILE A 769 0.80 -16.95 36.02
CA ILE A 769 0.37 -15.59 35.70
C ILE A 769 0.89 -15.13 34.33
N ILE A 770 2.17 -15.47 34.00
CA ILE A 770 2.75 -15.18 32.68
C ILE A 770 2.00 -15.92 31.58
N GLU A 771 1.70 -17.21 31.77
CA GLU A 771 0.92 -17.99 30.79
C GLU A 771 -0.47 -17.37 30.55
N ASP A 772 -1.19 -17.05 31.62
CA ASP A 772 -2.54 -16.49 31.53
C ASP A 772 -2.56 -15.09 30.90
N SER A 773 -1.49 -14.31 31.10
CA SER A 773 -1.36 -12.96 30.55
C SER A 773 -0.68 -12.89 29.17
N SER A 774 -0.08 -13.98 28.69
CA SER A 774 0.83 -13.98 27.53
C SER A 774 0.23 -13.41 26.24
N ASN A 775 -1.09 -13.54 26.04
CA ASN A 775 -1.82 -12.99 24.88
C ASN A 775 -2.19 -11.51 25.04
N TYR A 776 -2.00 -10.94 26.23
CA TYR A 776 -2.46 -9.60 26.60
C TYR A 776 -1.33 -8.62 26.83
N GLN A 777 -0.08 -9.10 26.95
CA GLN A 777 1.08 -8.26 27.21
C GLN A 777 1.39 -7.34 26.02
N PHE A 778 1.64 -6.08 26.33
CA PHE A 778 2.02 -5.07 25.36
C PHE A 778 3.56 -4.92 25.27
N GLY A 779 4.08 -4.24 24.24
CA GLY A 779 5.51 -3.98 24.13
C GLY A 779 5.90 -2.68 24.83
N PHE A 780 6.73 -2.75 25.85
CA PHE A 780 7.24 -1.56 26.57
C PHE A 780 8.08 -0.66 25.66
N ASN A 781 9.01 -1.26 24.90
CA ASN A 781 9.85 -0.53 23.96
C ASN A 781 9.03 0.31 22.98
N HIS A 782 7.91 -0.23 22.50
CA HIS A 782 6.98 0.48 21.61
C HIS A 782 6.17 1.55 22.35
N SER A 783 5.64 1.21 23.52
CA SER A 783 4.78 2.09 24.30
C SER A 783 5.50 3.34 24.77
N THR A 784 6.77 3.22 25.17
CA THR A 784 7.61 4.32 25.62
C THR A 784 7.77 5.39 24.54
N GLY A 785 8.16 5.00 23.32
CA GLY A 785 8.32 5.94 22.20
C GLY A 785 7.04 6.71 21.89
N TYR A 786 5.90 6.03 21.93
CA TYR A 786 4.59 6.62 21.66
C TYR A 786 4.13 7.56 22.79
N SER A 787 4.40 7.20 24.04
CA SER A 787 4.13 8.06 25.21
C SER A 787 4.99 9.30 25.21
N MET A 788 6.23 9.22 24.72
CA MET A 788 7.09 10.38 24.51
C MET A 788 6.51 11.34 23.45
N ILE A 789 5.95 10.84 22.37
CA ILE A 789 5.24 11.69 21.38
C ILE A 789 4.02 12.35 22.02
N GLY A 790 3.25 11.62 22.81
CA GLY A 790 2.09 12.16 23.55
C GLY A 790 2.47 13.28 24.50
N TYR A 791 3.52 13.07 25.30
CA TYR A 791 4.05 14.09 26.20
C TYR A 791 4.58 15.31 25.42
N MET A 792 5.29 15.09 24.32
CA MET A 792 5.80 16.19 23.49
C MET A 792 4.68 17.06 22.94
N CYS A 793 3.58 16.47 22.50
CA CYS A 793 2.39 17.22 22.09
C CYS A 793 1.82 18.04 23.24
N ALA A 794 1.77 17.46 24.46
CA ALA A 794 1.34 18.18 25.67
C ALA A 794 2.28 19.34 26.03
N TYR A 795 3.60 19.13 25.92
CA TYR A 795 4.63 20.12 26.15
C TYR A 795 4.47 21.33 25.21
N LEU A 796 4.35 21.06 23.91
CA LEU A 796 4.17 22.12 22.92
C LEU A 796 2.83 22.82 23.09
N ARG A 797 1.75 22.09 23.39
CA ARG A 797 0.44 22.68 23.68
C ARG A 797 0.47 23.62 24.91
N TYR A 798 1.26 23.28 25.89
CA TYR A 798 1.38 24.10 27.10
C TYR A 798 2.22 25.37 26.88
N TYR A 799 3.40 25.23 26.27
CA TYR A 799 4.33 26.34 26.09
C TYR A 799 4.09 27.17 24.84
N TYR A 800 3.51 26.60 23.78
CA TYR A 800 3.24 27.24 22.50
C TYR A 800 1.80 26.97 22.03
N PRO A 801 0.79 27.29 22.85
CA PRO A 801 -0.59 26.86 22.61
C PRO A 801 -1.17 27.38 21.30
N LYS A 802 -0.86 28.59 20.90
CA LYS A 802 -1.36 29.22 19.68
C LYS A 802 -0.77 28.54 18.44
N GLU A 803 0.54 28.34 18.42
CA GLU A 803 1.28 27.69 17.34
C GLU A 803 0.85 26.20 17.22
N PHE A 804 0.69 25.52 18.36
CA PHE A 804 0.22 24.15 18.43
C PHE A 804 -1.20 23.97 17.88
N ILE A 805 -2.13 24.84 18.26
CA ILE A 805 -3.51 24.77 17.75
C ILE A 805 -3.53 25.08 16.25
N THR A 806 -2.72 26.04 15.80
CA THR A 806 -2.60 26.36 14.37
C THR A 806 -2.09 25.14 13.58
N ALA A 807 -1.04 24.49 14.05
CA ALA A 807 -0.52 23.25 13.47
C ALA A 807 -1.55 22.12 13.51
N TYR A 808 -2.26 21.94 14.62
CA TYR A 808 -3.32 20.95 14.75
C TYR A 808 -4.45 21.16 13.74
N LEU A 809 -4.94 22.40 13.59
CA LEU A 809 -5.99 22.76 12.64
C LEU A 809 -5.54 22.57 11.18
N ASN A 810 -4.26 22.84 10.88
CA ASN A 810 -3.69 22.59 9.54
C ASN A 810 -3.62 21.10 9.18
N ASN A 811 -3.58 20.25 10.19
CA ASN A 811 -3.50 18.78 10.04
C ASN A 811 -4.81 18.08 10.42
N ALA A 812 -5.93 18.82 10.52
CA ALA A 812 -7.25 18.25 10.79
C ALA A 812 -7.73 17.36 9.61
N ASN A 813 -8.21 16.16 9.92
CA ASN A 813 -8.68 15.22 8.91
C ASN A 813 -10.17 15.36 8.59
N ASN A 814 -10.94 15.93 9.51
CA ASN A 814 -12.39 16.02 9.43
C ASN A 814 -12.92 17.24 10.22
N GLU A 815 -14.22 17.46 10.14
CA GLU A 815 -14.89 18.58 10.82
C GLU A 815 -14.83 18.46 12.34
N ASP A 816 -14.81 17.27 12.89
CA ASP A 816 -14.71 17.04 14.35
C ASP A 816 -13.35 17.50 14.88
N ASP A 817 -12.26 17.21 14.17
CA ASP A 817 -10.92 17.71 14.51
C ASP A 817 -10.91 19.26 14.53
N ILE A 818 -11.52 19.90 13.51
CA ILE A 818 -11.60 21.36 13.43
C ILE A 818 -12.40 21.92 14.60
N MET A 819 -13.49 21.28 14.95
CA MET A 819 -14.34 21.69 16.08
C MET A 819 -13.57 21.60 17.38
N LEU A 820 -12.88 20.48 17.66
CA LEU A 820 -12.09 20.25 18.86
C LEU A 820 -10.94 21.28 19.00
N GLY A 821 -10.19 21.54 17.91
CA GLY A 821 -9.13 22.56 17.90
C GLY A 821 -9.67 23.96 18.15
N THR A 822 -10.84 24.28 17.57
CA THR A 822 -11.50 25.59 17.76
C THR A 822 -12.00 25.75 19.21
N GLU A 823 -12.54 24.69 19.79
CA GLU A 823 -13.00 24.70 21.18
C GLU A 823 -11.82 24.88 22.15
N LEU A 824 -10.70 24.18 21.92
CA LEU A 824 -9.49 24.36 22.70
C LEU A 824 -8.95 25.79 22.61
N ALA A 825 -8.93 26.39 21.41
CA ALA A 825 -8.51 27.80 21.26
C ALA A 825 -9.37 28.74 22.13
N LYS A 826 -10.69 28.50 22.12
CA LYS A 826 -11.64 29.28 22.93
C LYS A 826 -11.40 29.10 24.43
N GLN A 827 -11.16 27.87 24.90
CA GLN A 827 -10.86 27.56 26.30
C GLN A 827 -9.58 28.26 26.78
N LEU A 828 -8.59 28.38 25.91
CA LEU A 828 -7.32 29.05 26.21
C LEU A 828 -7.35 30.56 25.92
N GLY A 829 -8.51 31.13 25.54
CA GLY A 829 -8.66 32.56 25.25
C GLY A 829 -7.97 33.02 23.96
N ILE A 830 -7.66 32.09 23.05
CA ILE A 830 -7.03 32.37 21.75
C ILE A 830 -8.12 32.65 20.72
N THR A 831 -8.09 33.81 20.09
CA THR A 831 -9.07 34.17 19.07
C THR A 831 -8.73 33.55 17.74
N ILE A 832 -9.73 32.88 17.11
CA ILE A 832 -9.64 32.44 15.72
C ILE A 832 -10.42 33.43 14.85
N HIS A 833 -9.67 34.15 14.05
CA HIS A 833 -10.19 35.12 13.10
C HIS A 833 -10.66 34.47 11.81
N SER A 834 -11.61 35.07 11.10
CA SER A 834 -11.90 34.74 9.70
C SER A 834 -10.67 35.02 8.83
N ILE A 835 -10.76 34.67 7.54
CA ILE A 835 -9.72 35.02 6.58
C ILE A 835 -9.55 36.54 6.53
N LYS A 836 -8.29 37.01 6.52
CA LYS A 836 -7.98 38.45 6.58
C LYS A 836 -6.74 38.78 5.75
N PHE A 837 -6.81 39.84 4.94
CA PHE A 837 -5.69 40.33 4.15
C PHE A 837 -4.49 40.62 5.07
N ARG A 838 -3.29 40.36 4.62
CA ARG A 838 -2.00 40.45 5.31
C ARG A 838 -1.73 39.42 6.38
N HIS A 839 -2.77 38.74 6.92
CA HIS A 839 -2.64 37.78 8.01
C HIS A 839 -2.84 36.31 7.55
N SER A 840 -3.83 36.06 6.68
CA SER A 840 -4.16 34.73 6.25
C SER A 840 -3.25 34.20 5.13
N THR A 841 -2.69 33.02 5.30
CA THR A 841 -1.98 32.26 4.28
C THR A 841 -2.92 31.27 3.59
N ALA A 842 -2.39 30.33 2.79
CA ALA A 842 -3.19 29.24 2.23
C ALA A 842 -3.81 28.36 3.34
N LYS A 843 -3.03 28.04 4.36
CA LYS A 843 -3.46 27.28 5.54
C LYS A 843 -3.74 28.21 6.72
N TYR A 844 -4.16 27.69 7.88
CA TYR A 844 -4.22 28.47 9.11
C TYR A 844 -2.85 29.07 9.42
N SER A 845 -2.84 30.32 9.84
CA SER A 845 -1.66 31.06 10.26
C SER A 845 -1.88 31.70 11.64
N CYS A 846 -0.84 32.07 12.34
CA CYS A 846 -0.97 32.77 13.60
C CYS A 846 0.03 33.94 13.70
N ASP A 847 -0.37 34.92 14.45
CA ASP A 847 0.47 36.06 14.82
C ASP A 847 0.21 36.51 16.29
N LYS A 848 0.64 37.70 16.68
CA LYS A 848 0.41 38.20 18.04
C LYS A 848 -1.06 38.37 18.41
N ASP A 849 -1.94 38.55 17.43
CA ASP A 849 -3.37 38.85 17.64
C ASP A 849 -4.25 37.60 17.68
N GLY A 850 -3.75 36.47 17.20
CA GLY A 850 -4.47 35.19 17.25
C GLY A 850 -4.16 34.24 16.10
N ILE A 851 -5.12 33.39 15.79
CA ILE A 851 -5.06 32.41 14.69
C ILE A 851 -5.98 32.92 13.58
N TYR A 852 -5.56 32.85 12.34
CA TYR A 852 -6.34 33.23 11.16
C TYR A 852 -6.64 32.00 10.32
N LYS A 853 -7.89 31.90 9.85
CA LYS A 853 -8.28 30.82 8.92
C LYS A 853 -7.51 30.91 7.62
N GLY A 854 -7.20 29.76 7.06
CA GLY A 854 -6.54 29.67 5.76
C GLY A 854 -7.47 30.01 4.60
N ILE A 855 -6.95 30.72 3.60
CA ILE A 855 -7.70 31.13 2.40
C ILE A 855 -8.18 29.89 1.61
N ALA A 856 -7.35 28.86 1.50
CA ALA A 856 -7.68 27.64 0.78
C ALA A 856 -8.77 26.78 1.46
N SER A 857 -9.11 27.07 2.73
CA SER A 857 -10.25 26.43 3.40
C SER A 857 -11.61 26.92 2.88
N VAL A 858 -11.64 28.02 2.15
CA VAL A 858 -12.86 28.57 1.56
C VAL A 858 -13.13 27.95 0.20
N LYS A 859 -14.34 27.45 0.00
CA LYS A 859 -14.74 26.83 -1.26
C LYS A 859 -14.49 27.74 -2.46
N PHE A 860 -13.84 27.22 -3.50
CA PHE A 860 -13.41 27.88 -4.73
C PHE A 860 -12.19 28.79 -4.62
N LEU A 861 -11.56 28.89 -3.46
CA LEU A 861 -10.22 29.48 -3.32
C LEU A 861 -9.18 28.35 -3.29
N ASN A 862 -7.99 28.63 -3.82
CA ASN A 862 -6.90 27.66 -3.92
C ASN A 862 -5.59 28.24 -3.36
N GLU A 863 -4.61 27.38 -3.17
CA GLU A 863 -3.30 27.76 -2.61
C GLU A 863 -2.58 28.79 -3.47
N ASP A 864 -2.66 28.71 -4.81
CA ASP A 864 -2.02 29.67 -5.70
C ASP A 864 -2.52 31.09 -5.44
N ALA A 865 -3.86 31.27 -5.40
CA ALA A 865 -4.46 32.56 -5.11
C ALA A 865 -4.12 33.09 -3.70
N ALA A 866 -4.04 32.18 -2.73
CA ALA A 866 -3.64 32.53 -1.36
C ALA A 866 -2.19 32.99 -1.28
N ASN A 867 -1.29 32.28 -1.94
CA ASN A 867 0.13 32.58 -1.96
C ASN A 867 0.39 33.92 -2.69
N ASP A 868 -0.30 34.15 -3.80
CA ASP A 868 -0.25 35.41 -4.54
C ASP A 868 -0.72 36.57 -3.66
N LEU A 869 -1.85 36.43 -2.97
CA LEU A 869 -2.36 37.48 -2.06
C LEU A 869 -1.43 37.72 -0.86
N TYR A 870 -0.84 36.67 -0.31
CA TYR A 870 0.08 36.80 0.80
C TYR A 870 1.43 37.40 0.38
N SER A 871 1.85 37.20 -0.87
CA SER A 871 3.09 37.80 -1.41
C SER A 871 3.11 39.33 -1.38
N ILE A 872 1.93 39.96 -1.47
CA ILE A 872 1.76 41.41 -1.47
C ILE A 872 1.39 41.98 -0.08
N LYS A 873 1.48 41.17 0.99
CA LYS A 873 1.04 41.57 2.34
C LYS A 873 1.73 42.80 2.90
N ASP A 874 2.98 43.01 2.57
CA ASP A 874 3.81 44.11 3.06
C ASP A 874 3.78 45.32 2.13
N GLU A 875 3.13 45.23 0.95
CA GLU A 875 2.97 46.37 0.03
C GLU A 875 1.98 47.38 0.62
N LYS A 876 2.28 48.70 0.42
CA LYS A 876 1.42 49.77 0.88
C LYS A 876 0.44 50.17 -0.22
N PHE A 877 -0.84 50.19 0.09
CA PHE A 877 -1.89 50.66 -0.80
C PHE A 877 -2.64 51.81 -0.16
N ASN A 878 -2.79 52.92 -0.88
CA ASN A 878 -3.50 54.10 -0.36
C ASN A 878 -5.03 53.92 -0.48
N THR A 879 -5.49 53.17 -1.48
CA THR A 879 -6.90 52.93 -1.74
C THR A 879 -7.15 51.48 -2.07
N PHE A 880 -8.39 51.01 -1.93
CA PHE A 880 -8.80 49.68 -2.39
C PHE A 880 -8.62 49.50 -3.90
N ILE A 881 -8.75 50.58 -4.68
CA ILE A 881 -8.54 50.55 -6.14
C ILE A 881 -7.07 50.23 -6.45
N ASP A 882 -6.11 50.80 -5.72
CA ASP A 882 -4.67 50.52 -5.92
C ASP A 882 -4.40 49.04 -5.68
N LEU A 883 -5.01 48.44 -4.63
CA LEU A 883 -4.93 47.01 -4.36
C LEU A 883 -5.56 46.19 -5.48
N LEU A 884 -6.73 46.56 -5.98
CA LEU A 884 -7.39 45.83 -7.08
C LEU A 884 -6.56 45.83 -8.37
N VAL A 885 -5.93 46.93 -8.68
CA VAL A 885 -5.00 47.05 -9.82
C VAL A 885 -3.83 46.07 -9.61
N ARG A 886 -3.29 45.99 -8.42
CA ARG A 886 -2.19 45.06 -8.11
C ARG A 886 -2.64 43.59 -8.17
N ILE A 887 -3.84 43.30 -7.66
CA ILE A 887 -4.43 41.93 -7.71
C ILE A 887 -4.69 41.49 -9.16
N SER A 888 -4.98 42.41 -10.10
CA SER A 888 -5.18 42.05 -11.50
C SER A 888 -3.95 41.39 -12.17
N ASP A 889 -2.77 41.60 -11.60
CA ASP A 889 -1.51 40.97 -12.06
C ASP A 889 -1.30 39.57 -11.46
N LEU A 890 -2.17 39.12 -10.56
CA LEU A 890 -2.09 37.86 -9.82
C LEU A 890 -3.06 36.81 -10.36
N LYS A 891 -2.91 35.57 -9.91
CA LYS A 891 -3.80 34.45 -10.28
C LYS A 891 -5.16 34.46 -9.55
N VAL A 892 -5.66 35.65 -9.23
CA VAL A 892 -6.94 35.87 -8.53
C VAL A 892 -7.97 36.36 -9.54
N ASP A 893 -8.80 35.45 -10.04
CA ASP A 893 -9.87 35.81 -10.95
C ASP A 893 -11.02 36.57 -10.26
N SER A 894 -11.95 37.11 -11.07
CA SER A 894 -13.08 37.92 -10.57
C SER A 894 -13.98 37.17 -9.60
N ARG A 895 -14.17 35.83 -9.80
CA ARG A 895 -15.00 35.00 -8.92
C ARG A 895 -14.34 34.84 -7.53
N LYS A 896 -13.03 34.59 -7.50
CA LYS A 896 -12.28 34.47 -6.25
C LYS A 896 -12.27 35.83 -5.51
N LEU A 897 -12.07 36.92 -6.24
CA LEU A 897 -12.08 38.27 -5.67
C LEU A 897 -13.45 38.60 -5.07
N GLU A 898 -14.56 38.26 -5.75
CA GLU A 898 -15.92 38.49 -5.24
C GLU A 898 -16.16 37.69 -3.93
N ILE A 899 -15.68 36.47 -3.84
CA ILE A 899 -15.78 35.64 -2.61
C ILE A 899 -14.99 36.31 -1.47
N LEU A 900 -13.76 36.76 -1.72
CA LEU A 900 -12.92 37.42 -0.74
C LEU A 900 -13.57 38.71 -0.23
N ILE A 901 -14.14 39.55 -1.12
CA ILE A 901 -14.86 40.76 -0.74
C ILE A 901 -16.07 40.42 0.13
N LYS A 902 -16.87 39.42 -0.25
CA LYS A 902 -18.06 39.00 0.52
C LYS A 902 -17.72 38.46 1.91
N LEU A 903 -16.50 38.01 2.12
CA LEU A 903 -16.00 37.51 3.40
C LEU A 903 -15.25 38.56 4.21
N ASP A 904 -15.35 39.83 3.84
CA ASP A 904 -14.64 40.93 4.49
C ASP A 904 -13.10 40.77 4.57
N PHE A 905 -12.53 39.99 3.62
CA PHE A 905 -11.09 39.76 3.60
C PHE A 905 -10.25 41.04 3.56
N PHE A 906 -10.77 42.07 2.91
CA PHE A 906 -10.15 43.37 2.74
C PHE A 906 -10.70 44.46 3.69
N GLU A 907 -11.11 44.05 4.90
CA GLU A 907 -11.72 44.92 5.91
C GLU A 907 -10.93 46.23 6.18
N GLU A 908 -9.59 46.23 6.06
CA GLU A 908 -8.73 47.39 6.27
C GLU A 908 -9.02 48.56 5.32
N PHE A 909 -9.64 48.27 4.16
CA PHE A 909 -10.05 49.31 3.19
C PHE A 909 -11.51 49.77 3.35
N GLY A 910 -12.15 49.38 4.42
CA GLY A 910 -13.57 49.62 4.70
C GLY A 910 -14.41 48.39 4.44
N GLY A 911 -15.06 47.90 5.47
CA GLY A 911 -15.92 46.71 5.39
C GLY A 911 -17.10 46.88 4.43
N ILE A 912 -17.78 45.79 4.08
CA ILE A 912 -19.00 45.81 3.24
C ILE A 912 -20.04 46.65 3.96
N ARG A 913 -20.30 47.85 3.41
CA ARG A 913 -21.46 48.65 3.80
C ARG A 913 -22.62 48.21 2.88
N TYR A 914 -23.60 47.49 3.45
CA TYR A 914 -24.85 47.21 2.79
C TYR A 914 -25.66 48.50 2.54
#